data_9ecec5354354a40d9c2282193428957a
#
_entry.id   9ecec5354354a40d9c2282193428957a
#
_cell.length_a   1.000
_cell.length_b   1.000
_cell.length_c   1.000
_cell.angle_alpha   90.00
_cell.angle_beta   90.00
_cell.angle_gamma   90.00
#
_symmetry.space_group_name_H-M   'P 1'
#
loop_
_entity.id
_entity.type
_entity.pdbx_description
1 polymer ?
#
loop_
_entity_poly.entity_id
_entity_poly.type
_entity_poly.pdbx_seq_one_letter_code
_entity_poly.pdbx_strand_id
1 'polypeptide(L)'
;MIRPCHISAALAVLYLIPATAIGQGDAAKPADPAEGHSYHGEVFNEGPRQAAVLIPGTGGVDFAVTTASPEARQFFNQGIGQLHGFWYFESERSFRQAAAIDPDCAMAYWGMAMSNFDNQKRGGDFIKEAKERREKASERERLYIDGLAKYYEDPKKDKKVRLGELVRSYEGIIEKHPDDIEAKAFLMWQLFTNNSNGLNYQSHYATNLLIDQIHAQSPHHPAHHYRIHLWDGEKPARALASAAACGPAAPGIAHMWHMPGHTYSKLQRYRDAAWQQEASARIDHAHMIRYQIIPDQIHNFAHNNEWLIRNLNHLGRARESLDLARNMIELPRRAKFEGKDNQEYQPHGSWQYGRQRLRDTLLRFELWDTLIRLAGHSQYLQPDPKVIPDLEWHRVLAIARYETGDLSGGQTHLDKIETLLKEETSRRDKAVADAEKKARDGKKDAKQIDEAKKAAEKNFAKAIEERQAAADEARVYAALAAKPADTARAQELLPKLKNLAKARHATLWQRAGNADKAIELAGQAVKEGVNEVHPLAVQVAVLHAAGKTDESRKAFEQLRTVAGGADPDLPMLARLAPVAKEFGYPEDWRTPAPAAADLGKRPPLDQLGPFRWSPPAAPAWTLKDSTGKEHSLAAFKGRPVLVVFYLGKGCVHCMEQLNGIAPLTEKYAKAGIPIVAISTDTSEGLADTFQKAAAEGEPARNPFPFPLLSDAGQTVFKAYRAHDDFEKQPLHGTFLIDGAGRIRWQDIGYEPFMHTEWLLEECQRLLSFEDS
;
A
#
# COMPACT_ATOMS: atom_id res chain seq x y z
N MET A 1 16.25 -15.96 -8.29
CA MET A 1 15.11 -16.76 -7.78
C MET A 1 14.31 -15.86 -6.86
N ILE A 2 13.20 -15.31 -7.37
CA ILE A 2 12.32 -14.42 -6.60
C ILE A 2 11.29 -15.33 -5.93
N ARG A 3 11.28 -15.34 -4.60
CA ARG A 3 10.26 -16.05 -3.82
C ARG A 3 8.90 -15.41 -4.01
N PRO A 4 7.81 -16.16 -4.11
CA PRO A 4 6.46 -15.59 -4.17
C PRO A 4 6.10 -14.92 -2.84
N CYS A 5 5.44 -13.77 -2.91
CA CYS A 5 4.81 -13.12 -1.77
C CYS A 5 3.71 -14.03 -1.19
N HIS A 6 3.92 -14.51 0.02
CA HIS A 6 2.87 -15.15 0.80
C HIS A 6 1.96 -14.06 1.39
N ILE A 7 0.70 -14.08 0.98
CA ILE A 7 -0.37 -13.36 1.68
C ILE A 7 -0.77 -14.27 2.84
N SER A 8 -0.43 -13.87 4.07
CA SER A 8 -0.84 -14.58 5.27
C SER A 8 -2.30 -14.22 5.57
N ALA A 9 -3.14 -15.25 5.58
CA ALA A 9 -4.51 -15.11 6.08
C ALA A 9 -4.48 -14.99 7.61
N ALA A 10 -5.06 -13.94 8.15
CA ALA A 10 -5.28 -13.78 9.58
C ALA A 10 -6.47 -14.66 10.01
N LEU A 11 -6.24 -15.60 10.91
CA LEU A 11 -7.28 -16.35 11.62
C LEU A 11 -7.91 -15.46 12.70
N ALA A 12 -9.19 -15.23 12.60
CA ALA A 12 -9.98 -14.68 13.69
C ALA A 12 -10.36 -15.81 14.67
N VAL A 13 -10.03 -15.64 15.94
CA VAL A 13 -10.45 -16.54 17.02
C VAL A 13 -11.77 -16.04 17.57
N LEU A 14 -12.83 -16.84 17.41
CA LEU A 14 -14.15 -16.62 18.03
C LEU A 14 -14.15 -17.12 19.49
N TYR A 15 -14.56 -16.27 20.40
CA TYR A 15 -15.00 -16.67 21.74
C TYR A 15 -16.45 -17.14 21.70
N LEU A 16 -16.67 -18.42 22.03
CA LEU A 16 -17.98 -19.01 22.23
C LEU A 16 -18.51 -18.69 23.62
N ILE A 17 -19.65 -17.99 23.69
CA ILE A 17 -20.49 -17.88 24.89
C ILE A 17 -21.61 -18.90 24.75
N PRO A 18 -21.92 -19.72 25.77
CA PRO A 18 -22.97 -20.75 25.66
C PRO A 18 -24.36 -20.14 25.68
N ALA A 19 -25.17 -20.51 24.70
CA ALA A 19 -26.58 -20.15 24.64
C ALA A 19 -27.40 -21.01 25.59
N THR A 20 -28.06 -20.37 26.55
CA THR A 20 -29.16 -20.97 27.32
C THR A 20 -30.46 -20.82 26.51
N ALA A 21 -31.10 -21.95 26.26
CA ALA A 21 -32.40 -22.00 25.59
C ALA A 21 -33.48 -21.38 26.49
N ILE A 22 -34.22 -20.38 25.96
CA ILE A 22 -35.50 -19.90 26.52
C ILE A 22 -36.55 -19.98 25.40
N GLY A 23 -37.75 -20.39 25.84
CA GLY A 23 -38.85 -20.85 25.02
C GLY A 23 -39.44 -19.82 24.03
N GLN A 24 -40.20 -20.37 23.08
CA GLN A 24 -41.00 -19.67 22.08
C GLN A 24 -42.00 -18.72 22.75
N GLY A 25 -41.76 -17.43 22.56
CA GLY A 25 -42.70 -16.35 22.78
C GLY A 25 -42.62 -15.40 21.57
N ASP A 26 -43.72 -14.76 21.23
CA ASP A 26 -43.98 -13.91 20.09
C ASP A 26 -42.76 -13.21 19.48
N ALA A 27 -42.59 -13.28 18.14
CA ALA A 27 -41.52 -12.63 17.42
C ALA A 27 -41.53 -11.12 17.72
N ALA A 28 -40.73 -10.72 18.69
CA ALA A 28 -40.40 -9.30 18.91
C ALA A 28 -39.82 -8.74 17.63
N LYS A 29 -40.24 -7.54 17.21
CA LYS A 29 -39.58 -6.77 16.19
C LYS A 29 -38.07 -6.76 16.51
N PRO A 30 -37.21 -6.99 15.50
CA PRO A 30 -35.77 -6.83 15.75
C PRO A 30 -35.54 -5.46 16.39
N ALA A 31 -34.76 -5.42 17.45
CA ALA A 31 -34.34 -4.17 18.06
C ALA A 31 -33.68 -3.30 16.99
N ASP A 32 -33.93 -1.99 17.02
CA ASP A 32 -33.24 -1.06 16.13
C ASP A 32 -31.74 -1.26 16.27
N PRO A 33 -30.96 -1.28 15.17
CA PRO A 33 -29.51 -1.47 15.25
C PRO A 33 -28.87 -0.34 16.09
N ALA A 34 -27.69 -0.61 16.64
CA ALA A 34 -26.92 0.44 17.33
C ALA A 34 -26.68 1.64 16.38
N GLU A 35 -26.58 2.83 16.96
CA GLU A 35 -26.35 4.06 16.21
C GLU A 35 -25.11 3.94 15.30
N GLY A 36 -25.21 4.36 14.03
CA GLY A 36 -24.18 4.20 13.02
C GLY A 36 -24.18 2.86 12.29
N HIS A 37 -24.87 1.85 12.84
CA HIS A 37 -24.98 0.53 12.20
C HIS A 37 -26.10 0.50 11.17
N SER A 38 -25.96 -0.38 10.18
CA SER A 38 -26.89 -0.52 9.07
C SER A 38 -28.22 -1.17 9.47
N TYR A 39 -29.33 -0.59 9.00
CA TYR A 39 -30.68 -1.19 9.09
C TYR A 39 -30.87 -2.40 8.17
N HIS A 40 -30.02 -2.55 7.13
CA HIS A 40 -30.03 -3.68 6.19
C HIS A 40 -29.23 -4.89 6.69
N GLY A 41 -28.67 -4.82 7.90
CA GLY A 41 -27.94 -5.90 8.52
C GLY A 41 -26.43 -5.69 8.59
N GLU A 42 -25.77 -6.51 9.41
CA GLU A 42 -24.37 -6.38 9.78
C GLU A 42 -23.40 -6.33 8.59
N VAL A 43 -23.74 -7.04 7.49
CA VAL A 43 -22.89 -7.09 6.28
C VAL A 43 -22.73 -5.71 5.61
N PHE A 44 -23.64 -4.79 5.84
CA PHE A 44 -23.61 -3.43 5.31
C PHE A 44 -22.90 -2.44 6.22
N ASN A 45 -22.54 -2.78 7.45
CA ASN A 45 -21.79 -1.91 8.35
C ASN A 45 -20.44 -1.53 7.75
N GLU A 46 -19.71 -2.54 7.28
CA GLU A 46 -18.42 -2.35 6.61
C GLU A 46 -18.61 -2.01 5.12
N GLY A 47 -17.52 -1.57 4.50
CA GLY A 47 -17.49 -1.22 3.09
C GLY A 47 -17.94 0.22 2.81
N PRO A 48 -18.28 0.56 1.56
CA PRO A 48 -18.63 1.92 1.18
C PRO A 48 -20.02 2.33 1.70
N ARG A 49 -20.09 3.44 2.42
CA ARG A 49 -21.33 4.00 2.97
C ARG A 49 -21.78 5.28 2.23
N GLN A 50 -20.93 5.87 1.39
CA GLN A 50 -21.25 7.05 0.58
C GLN A 50 -21.70 6.62 -0.82
N ALA A 51 -22.66 7.36 -1.39
CA ALA A 51 -23.23 7.11 -2.72
C ALA A 51 -22.16 7.02 -3.81
N ALA A 52 -22.40 6.16 -4.80
CA ALA A 52 -21.58 6.12 -5.99
C ALA A 52 -21.90 7.29 -6.93
N VAL A 53 -20.91 7.63 -7.75
CA VAL A 53 -21.07 8.51 -8.91
C VAL A 53 -20.62 7.75 -10.16
N LEU A 54 -21.15 8.11 -11.32
CA LEU A 54 -20.68 7.54 -12.58
C LEU A 54 -19.30 8.11 -12.91
N ILE A 55 -18.31 7.21 -12.97
CA ILE A 55 -16.92 7.52 -13.29
C ILE A 55 -16.69 7.19 -14.77
N PRO A 56 -16.35 8.18 -15.62
CA PRO A 56 -16.05 7.91 -17.02
C PRO A 56 -14.86 6.96 -17.18
N GLY A 57 -14.96 6.01 -18.12
CA GLY A 57 -13.85 5.15 -18.48
C GLY A 57 -13.57 4.00 -17.50
N THR A 58 -14.61 3.39 -16.96
CA THR A 58 -14.50 2.19 -16.12
C THR A 58 -14.53 0.88 -16.91
N GLY A 59 -14.45 0.92 -18.23
CA GLY A 59 -14.39 -0.22 -19.14
C GLY A 59 -15.56 -0.28 -20.10
N GLY A 60 -15.36 -0.95 -21.25
CA GLY A 60 -16.41 -1.21 -22.25
C GLY A 60 -17.23 -2.45 -21.88
N VAL A 61 -17.94 -2.41 -20.74
CA VAL A 61 -18.78 -3.49 -20.23
C VAL A 61 -20.25 -3.21 -20.57
N ASP A 62 -20.93 -4.20 -21.11
CA ASP A 62 -22.37 -4.18 -21.35
C ASP A 62 -22.99 -5.52 -20.92
N PHE A 63 -23.10 -5.68 -19.61
CA PHE A 63 -23.81 -6.83 -19.02
C PHE A 63 -25.32 -6.58 -19.06
N ALA A 64 -26.04 -7.43 -19.75
CA ALA A 64 -27.49 -7.37 -19.78
C ALA A 64 -28.06 -7.83 -18.43
N VAL A 65 -28.21 -6.88 -17.48
CA VAL A 65 -28.76 -7.13 -16.16
C VAL A 65 -30.26 -6.88 -16.13
N THR A 66 -31.01 -7.74 -15.42
CA THR A 66 -32.44 -7.59 -15.21
C THR A 66 -32.71 -6.47 -14.21
N THR A 67 -33.14 -5.33 -14.72
CA THR A 67 -33.57 -4.14 -13.96
C THR A 67 -34.45 -3.27 -14.85
N ALA A 68 -35.48 -2.65 -14.26
CA ALA A 68 -36.29 -1.65 -14.95
C ALA A 68 -35.63 -0.27 -15.03
N SER A 69 -34.57 -0.03 -14.22
CA SER A 69 -33.90 1.27 -14.14
C SER A 69 -32.67 1.33 -15.05
N PRO A 70 -32.64 2.21 -16.04
CA PRO A 70 -31.43 2.47 -16.83
C PRO A 70 -30.25 2.95 -15.99
N GLU A 71 -30.53 3.72 -14.92
CA GLU A 71 -29.51 4.23 -14.01
C GLU A 71 -28.89 3.09 -13.18
N ALA A 72 -29.72 2.19 -12.63
CA ALA A 72 -29.24 1.00 -11.94
C ALA A 72 -28.34 0.15 -12.85
N ARG A 73 -28.70 0.00 -14.12
CA ARG A 73 -27.86 -0.71 -15.12
C ARG A 73 -26.51 -0.02 -15.33
N GLN A 74 -26.46 1.32 -15.39
CA GLN A 74 -25.21 2.06 -15.54
C GLN A 74 -24.26 1.81 -14.35
N PHE A 75 -24.79 1.91 -13.11
CA PHE A 75 -24.00 1.61 -11.92
C PHE A 75 -23.58 0.15 -11.84
N PHE A 76 -24.45 -0.77 -12.24
CA PHE A 76 -24.12 -2.18 -12.31
C PHE A 76 -22.96 -2.44 -13.29
N ASN A 77 -23.02 -1.93 -14.51
CA ASN A 77 -21.96 -2.08 -15.51
C ASN A 77 -20.65 -1.41 -15.08
N GLN A 78 -20.74 -0.26 -14.41
CA GLN A 78 -19.57 0.36 -13.77
C GLN A 78 -18.95 -0.58 -12.73
N GLY A 79 -19.77 -1.21 -11.88
CA GLY A 79 -19.32 -2.18 -10.88
C GLY A 79 -18.60 -3.37 -11.49
N ILE A 80 -19.11 -3.91 -12.61
CA ILE A 80 -18.45 -5.00 -13.35
C ILE A 80 -17.09 -4.55 -13.89
N GLY A 81 -17.00 -3.37 -14.54
CA GLY A 81 -15.73 -2.84 -15.04
C GLY A 81 -14.71 -2.62 -13.92
N GLN A 82 -15.16 -2.14 -12.77
CA GLN A 82 -14.32 -1.98 -11.58
C GLN A 82 -13.87 -3.33 -10.98
N LEU A 83 -14.72 -4.38 -11.01
CA LEU A 83 -14.32 -5.75 -10.66
C LEU A 83 -13.18 -6.25 -11.54
N HIS A 84 -13.31 -6.09 -12.86
CA HIS A 84 -12.27 -6.48 -13.81
C HIS A 84 -10.98 -5.66 -13.64
N GLY A 85 -11.08 -4.43 -13.14
CA GLY A 85 -9.96 -3.58 -12.78
C GLY A 85 -9.41 -3.81 -11.37
N PHE A 86 -9.87 -4.81 -10.62
CA PHE A 86 -9.53 -5.11 -9.22
C PHE A 86 -9.76 -3.94 -8.26
N TRP A 87 -10.72 -3.09 -8.56
CA TRP A 87 -11.11 -1.95 -7.73
C TRP A 87 -12.32 -2.30 -6.87
N TYR A 88 -12.16 -3.31 -6.03
CA TYR A 88 -13.24 -3.99 -5.31
C TYR A 88 -14.09 -3.08 -4.42
N PHE A 89 -13.48 -2.11 -3.72
CA PHE A 89 -14.21 -1.20 -2.84
C PHE A 89 -15.17 -0.27 -3.63
N GLU A 90 -14.71 0.29 -4.75
CA GLU A 90 -15.54 1.11 -5.61
C GLU A 90 -16.56 0.28 -6.42
N SER A 91 -16.20 -0.96 -6.74
CA SER A 91 -17.13 -1.93 -7.35
C SER A 91 -18.31 -2.24 -6.40
N GLU A 92 -18.03 -2.53 -5.12
CA GLU A 92 -19.07 -2.70 -4.12
C GLU A 92 -19.94 -1.43 -3.99
N ARG A 93 -19.34 -0.23 -3.98
CA ARG A 93 -20.06 1.05 -3.96
C ARG A 93 -21.04 1.17 -5.13
N SER A 94 -20.59 0.82 -6.33
CA SER A 94 -21.42 0.87 -7.55
C SER A 94 -22.57 -0.13 -7.50
N PHE A 95 -22.34 -1.35 -6.98
CA PHE A 95 -23.41 -2.34 -6.81
C PHE A 95 -24.39 -1.94 -5.69
N ARG A 96 -23.92 -1.37 -4.58
CA ARG A 96 -24.80 -0.79 -3.54
C ARG A 96 -25.69 0.31 -4.12
N GLN A 97 -25.15 1.16 -4.99
CA GLN A 97 -25.92 2.20 -5.67
C GLN A 97 -26.97 1.60 -6.59
N ALA A 98 -26.62 0.57 -7.36
CA ALA A 98 -27.58 -0.14 -8.20
C ALA A 98 -28.70 -0.78 -7.35
N ALA A 99 -28.39 -1.41 -6.23
CA ALA A 99 -29.36 -1.99 -5.30
C ALA A 99 -30.22 -0.92 -4.59
N ALA A 100 -29.67 0.26 -4.29
CA ALA A 100 -30.42 1.35 -3.69
C ALA A 100 -31.44 1.95 -4.66
N ILE A 101 -31.12 1.96 -5.98
CA ILE A 101 -32.05 2.40 -7.04
C ILE A 101 -33.08 1.32 -7.36
N ASP A 102 -32.66 0.08 -7.44
CA ASP A 102 -33.52 -1.09 -7.72
C ASP A 102 -33.22 -2.23 -6.72
N PRO A 103 -33.90 -2.25 -5.56
CA PRO A 103 -33.70 -3.28 -4.53
C PRO A 103 -34.02 -4.71 -4.98
N ASP A 104 -34.72 -4.89 -6.11
CA ASP A 104 -35.06 -6.17 -6.68
C ASP A 104 -33.99 -6.70 -7.66
N CYS A 105 -32.98 -5.89 -7.99
CA CYS A 105 -31.87 -6.28 -8.85
C CYS A 105 -30.98 -7.32 -8.16
N ALA A 106 -31.28 -8.60 -8.31
CA ALA A 106 -30.55 -9.71 -7.68
C ALA A 106 -29.04 -9.69 -7.99
N MET A 107 -28.68 -9.31 -9.22
CA MET A 107 -27.29 -9.26 -9.66
C MET A 107 -26.46 -8.16 -8.97
N ALA A 108 -27.09 -7.09 -8.45
CA ALA A 108 -26.38 -6.09 -7.66
C ALA A 108 -25.80 -6.70 -6.37
N TYR A 109 -26.56 -7.57 -5.69
CA TYR A 109 -26.09 -8.30 -4.50
C TYR A 109 -25.07 -9.39 -4.86
N TRP A 110 -25.21 -10.05 -6.01
CA TRP A 110 -24.18 -10.94 -6.55
C TRP A 110 -22.86 -10.14 -6.78
N GLY A 111 -22.95 -8.95 -7.33
CA GLY A 111 -21.80 -8.07 -7.54
C GLY A 111 -21.11 -7.65 -6.24
N MET A 112 -21.90 -7.34 -5.18
CA MET A 112 -21.37 -7.08 -3.83
C MET A 112 -20.63 -8.33 -3.29
N ALA A 113 -21.18 -9.54 -3.49
CA ALA A 113 -20.54 -10.79 -3.10
C ALA A 113 -19.21 -10.99 -3.83
N MET A 114 -19.17 -10.74 -5.15
CA MET A 114 -17.95 -10.80 -5.96
C MET A 114 -16.91 -9.78 -5.51
N SER A 115 -17.32 -8.57 -5.15
CA SER A 115 -16.43 -7.53 -4.61
C SER A 115 -15.80 -7.91 -3.26
N ASN A 116 -16.41 -8.86 -2.55
CA ASN A 116 -15.97 -9.38 -1.25
C ASN A 116 -15.58 -10.86 -1.30
N PHE A 117 -15.13 -11.36 -2.44
CA PHE A 117 -14.90 -12.78 -2.70
C PHE A 117 -14.04 -13.48 -1.63
N ASP A 118 -12.97 -12.85 -1.18
CA ASP A 118 -12.07 -13.41 -0.15
C ASP A 118 -12.58 -13.23 1.29
N ASN A 119 -13.63 -12.44 1.51
CA ASN A 119 -14.30 -12.30 2.81
C ASN A 119 -15.47 -13.28 2.90
N GLN A 120 -15.22 -14.45 3.52
CA GLN A 120 -16.19 -15.55 3.61
C GLN A 120 -17.54 -15.13 4.24
N LYS A 121 -17.50 -14.22 5.23
CA LYS A 121 -18.73 -13.73 5.88
C LYS A 121 -19.48 -12.77 4.95
N ARG A 122 -18.83 -11.66 4.54
CA ARG A 122 -19.49 -10.63 3.73
C ARG A 122 -19.94 -11.17 2.36
N GLY A 123 -19.08 -11.89 1.64
CA GLY A 123 -19.44 -12.52 0.37
C GLY A 123 -20.56 -13.53 0.51
N GLY A 124 -20.55 -14.33 1.59
CA GLY A 124 -21.59 -15.31 1.89
C GLY A 124 -22.93 -14.66 2.25
N ASP A 125 -22.94 -13.55 2.97
CA ASP A 125 -24.19 -12.86 3.33
C ASP A 125 -24.77 -12.11 2.12
N PHE A 126 -23.96 -11.42 1.32
CA PHE A 126 -24.41 -10.77 0.09
C PHE A 126 -24.98 -11.77 -0.94
N ILE A 127 -24.40 -12.97 -1.08
CA ILE A 127 -24.95 -13.94 -2.02
C ILE A 127 -26.28 -14.55 -1.54
N LYS A 128 -26.54 -14.59 -0.23
CA LYS A 128 -27.88 -14.94 0.29
C LYS A 128 -28.92 -13.92 -0.14
N GLU A 129 -28.60 -12.62 -0.04
CA GLU A 129 -29.47 -11.54 -0.53
C GLU A 129 -29.78 -11.67 -2.03
N ALA A 130 -28.76 -12.01 -2.85
CA ALA A 130 -28.97 -12.30 -4.27
C ALA A 130 -29.90 -13.49 -4.48
N LYS A 131 -29.74 -14.56 -3.66
CA LYS A 131 -30.52 -15.80 -3.75
C LYS A 131 -31.99 -15.58 -3.38
N GLU A 132 -32.28 -14.72 -2.42
CA GLU A 132 -33.66 -14.35 -2.05
C GLU A 132 -34.40 -13.65 -3.20
N ARG A 133 -33.68 -12.92 -4.07
CA ARG A 133 -34.22 -12.20 -5.24
C ARG A 133 -34.10 -12.98 -6.54
N ARG A 134 -33.60 -14.22 -6.49
CA ARG A 134 -33.26 -15.06 -7.64
C ARG A 134 -34.40 -15.22 -8.65
N GLU A 135 -35.62 -15.36 -8.18
CA GLU A 135 -36.78 -15.57 -9.06
C GLU A 135 -37.13 -14.34 -9.93
N LYS A 136 -36.62 -13.16 -9.58
CA LYS A 136 -36.73 -11.93 -10.38
C LYS A 136 -35.65 -11.82 -11.46
N ALA A 137 -34.62 -12.66 -11.40
CA ALA A 137 -33.50 -12.68 -12.34
C ALA A 137 -33.80 -13.54 -13.58
N SER A 138 -33.17 -13.22 -14.70
CA SER A 138 -33.23 -14.05 -15.92
C SER A 138 -32.61 -15.43 -15.70
N GLU A 139 -32.90 -16.41 -16.60
CA GLU A 139 -32.28 -17.74 -16.52
C GLU A 139 -30.76 -17.68 -16.52
N ARG A 140 -30.18 -16.81 -17.36
CA ARG A 140 -28.73 -16.58 -17.42
C ARG A 140 -28.18 -16.08 -16.09
N GLU A 141 -28.78 -15.07 -15.49
CA GLU A 141 -28.35 -14.48 -14.22
C GLU A 141 -28.44 -15.45 -13.05
N ARG A 142 -29.48 -16.31 -13.05
CA ARG A 142 -29.62 -17.39 -12.05
C ARG A 142 -28.43 -18.32 -12.03
N LEU A 143 -27.81 -18.61 -13.18
CA LEU A 143 -26.59 -19.44 -13.24
C LEU A 143 -25.39 -18.78 -12.52
N TYR A 144 -25.21 -17.47 -12.64
CA TYR A 144 -24.19 -16.72 -11.89
C TYR A 144 -24.46 -16.76 -10.39
N ILE A 145 -25.71 -16.51 -10.00
CA ILE A 145 -26.11 -16.52 -8.58
C ILE A 145 -25.91 -17.91 -7.98
N ASP A 146 -26.40 -18.96 -8.64
CA ASP A 146 -26.33 -20.33 -8.15
C ASP A 146 -24.88 -20.83 -8.05
N GLY A 147 -24.04 -20.50 -9.04
CA GLY A 147 -22.63 -20.86 -9.04
C GLY A 147 -21.86 -20.25 -7.86
N LEU A 148 -22.05 -18.96 -7.60
CA LEU A 148 -21.40 -18.28 -6.50
C LEU A 148 -22.02 -18.69 -5.14
N ALA A 149 -23.34 -18.90 -5.06
CA ALA A 149 -23.99 -19.39 -3.85
C ALA A 149 -23.45 -20.76 -3.42
N LYS A 150 -23.23 -21.66 -4.38
CA LYS A 150 -22.62 -22.97 -4.12
C LYS A 150 -21.20 -22.86 -3.55
N TYR A 151 -20.41 -21.87 -3.99
CA TYR A 151 -19.08 -21.63 -3.45
C TYR A 151 -19.12 -21.28 -1.95
N TYR A 152 -20.13 -20.53 -1.48
CA TYR A 152 -20.26 -20.10 -0.09
C TYR A 152 -21.09 -21.08 0.79
N GLU A 153 -21.79 -22.06 0.21
CA GLU A 153 -22.74 -22.93 0.91
C GLU A 153 -22.11 -23.74 2.05
N ASP A 154 -20.92 -24.29 1.84
CA ASP A 154 -20.18 -25.05 2.86
C ASP A 154 -18.75 -24.52 3.05
N PRO A 155 -18.54 -23.58 3.99
CA PRO A 155 -17.21 -23.03 4.29
C PRO A 155 -16.20 -24.06 4.81
N LYS A 156 -16.66 -25.20 5.31
CA LYS A 156 -15.80 -26.28 5.83
C LYS A 156 -15.25 -27.18 4.72
N LYS A 157 -15.88 -27.19 3.55
CA LYS A 157 -15.39 -27.90 2.38
C LYS A 157 -14.06 -27.31 1.92
N ASP A 158 -13.13 -28.15 1.48
CA ASP A 158 -11.80 -27.72 1.02
C ASP A 158 -11.92 -26.57 -0.01
N LYS A 159 -11.18 -25.47 0.23
CA LYS A 159 -11.22 -24.27 -0.60
C LYS A 159 -10.90 -24.55 -2.07
N LYS A 160 -9.93 -25.46 -2.35
CA LYS A 160 -9.54 -25.78 -3.73
C LYS A 160 -10.66 -26.53 -4.47
N VAL A 161 -11.40 -27.39 -3.76
CA VAL A 161 -12.56 -28.07 -4.34
C VAL A 161 -13.65 -27.08 -4.70
N ARG A 162 -14.00 -26.15 -3.79
CA ARG A 162 -14.98 -25.07 -4.04
C ARG A 162 -14.59 -24.17 -5.19
N LEU A 163 -13.29 -23.78 -5.27
CA LEU A 163 -12.74 -22.98 -6.37
C LEU A 163 -12.84 -23.72 -7.72
N GLY A 164 -12.56 -25.03 -7.74
CA GLY A 164 -12.73 -25.86 -8.95
C GLY A 164 -14.19 -26.03 -9.37
N GLU A 165 -15.13 -26.07 -8.41
CA GLU A 165 -16.56 -26.12 -8.72
C GLU A 165 -17.06 -24.81 -9.32
N LEU A 166 -16.54 -23.67 -8.86
CA LEU A 166 -16.90 -22.37 -9.41
C LEU A 166 -16.40 -22.19 -10.85
N VAL A 167 -15.20 -22.73 -11.19
CA VAL A 167 -14.76 -22.82 -12.60
C VAL A 167 -15.79 -23.55 -13.45
N ARG A 168 -16.21 -24.77 -13.01
CA ARG A 168 -17.23 -25.55 -13.75
C ARG A 168 -18.57 -24.81 -13.88
N SER A 169 -18.92 -23.97 -12.90
CA SER A 169 -20.12 -23.14 -13.00
C SER A 169 -20.02 -22.13 -14.15
N TYR A 170 -18.88 -21.42 -14.28
CA TYR A 170 -18.66 -20.50 -15.40
C TYR A 170 -18.57 -21.23 -16.75
N GLU A 171 -17.93 -22.41 -16.81
CA GLU A 171 -17.90 -23.24 -18.00
C GLU A 171 -19.32 -23.63 -18.42
N GLY A 172 -20.18 -24.03 -17.48
CA GLY A 172 -21.59 -24.34 -17.73
C GLY A 172 -22.41 -23.13 -18.21
N ILE A 173 -22.08 -21.91 -17.80
CA ILE A 173 -22.69 -20.69 -18.35
C ILE A 173 -22.27 -20.51 -19.81
N ILE A 174 -20.98 -20.66 -20.12
CA ILE A 174 -20.44 -20.51 -21.49
C ILE A 174 -21.02 -21.57 -22.43
N GLU A 175 -21.23 -22.81 -21.95
CA GLU A 175 -21.86 -23.87 -22.76
C GLU A 175 -23.30 -23.51 -23.15
N LYS A 176 -24.09 -22.92 -22.24
CA LYS A 176 -25.47 -22.52 -22.51
C LYS A 176 -25.54 -21.16 -23.24
N HIS A 177 -24.62 -20.27 -22.99
CA HIS A 177 -24.57 -18.90 -23.53
C HIS A 177 -23.18 -18.62 -24.11
N PRO A 178 -22.82 -19.20 -25.27
CA PRO A 178 -21.47 -19.12 -25.82
C PRO A 178 -21.03 -17.69 -26.21
N ASP A 179 -21.97 -16.77 -26.36
CA ASP A 179 -21.73 -15.37 -26.67
C ASP A 179 -21.60 -14.49 -25.39
N ASP A 180 -21.74 -15.07 -24.20
CA ASP A 180 -21.59 -14.34 -22.95
C ASP A 180 -20.13 -14.00 -22.69
N ILE A 181 -19.76 -12.74 -23.01
CA ILE A 181 -18.41 -12.21 -22.82
C ILE A 181 -18.03 -12.20 -21.35
N GLU A 182 -18.96 -11.80 -20.49
CA GLU A 182 -18.70 -11.68 -19.05
C GLU A 182 -18.49 -13.05 -18.38
N ALA A 183 -19.19 -14.08 -18.81
CA ALA A 183 -18.92 -15.44 -18.34
C ALA A 183 -17.48 -15.87 -18.65
N LYS A 184 -16.99 -15.54 -19.85
CA LYS A 184 -15.59 -15.79 -20.24
C LYS A 184 -14.62 -14.95 -19.40
N ALA A 185 -14.94 -13.68 -19.14
CA ALA A 185 -14.11 -12.78 -18.36
C ALA A 185 -14.06 -13.20 -16.87
N PHE A 186 -15.19 -13.62 -16.29
CA PHE A 186 -15.22 -14.15 -14.91
C PHE A 186 -14.58 -15.54 -14.80
N LEU A 187 -14.66 -16.38 -15.83
CA LEU A 187 -13.86 -17.60 -15.89
C LEU A 187 -12.36 -17.27 -15.85
N MET A 188 -11.94 -16.27 -16.61
CA MET A 188 -10.54 -15.82 -16.62
C MET A 188 -10.10 -15.29 -15.24
N TRP A 189 -10.93 -14.46 -14.61
CA TRP A 189 -10.71 -13.96 -13.24
C TRP A 189 -10.62 -15.13 -12.24
N GLN A 190 -11.52 -16.11 -12.36
CA GLN A 190 -11.52 -17.28 -11.49
C GLN A 190 -10.26 -18.13 -11.66
N LEU A 191 -9.80 -18.35 -12.88
CA LEU A 191 -8.55 -19.08 -13.16
C LEU A 191 -7.33 -18.35 -12.57
N PHE A 192 -7.30 -17.00 -12.65
CA PHE A 192 -6.27 -16.19 -12.00
C PHE A 192 -6.32 -16.35 -10.47
N THR A 193 -7.48 -16.25 -9.87
CA THR A 193 -7.70 -16.43 -8.43
C THR A 193 -7.29 -17.84 -7.99
N ASN A 194 -7.62 -18.86 -8.77
CA ASN A 194 -7.24 -20.24 -8.51
C ASN A 194 -5.72 -20.44 -8.53
N ASN A 195 -5.04 -19.83 -9.50
CA ASN A 195 -3.58 -19.88 -9.59
C ASN A 195 -2.91 -19.29 -8.33
N SER A 196 -3.42 -18.19 -7.81
CA SER A 196 -2.97 -17.57 -6.56
C SER A 196 -3.23 -18.45 -5.32
N ASN A 197 -4.20 -19.36 -5.40
CA ASN A 197 -4.53 -20.34 -4.35
C ASN A 197 -3.88 -21.73 -4.58
N GLY A 198 -2.90 -21.83 -5.47
CA GLY A 198 -2.15 -23.07 -5.75
C GLY A 198 -2.89 -24.09 -6.63
N LEU A 199 -3.83 -23.62 -7.45
CA LEU A 199 -4.46 -24.34 -8.55
C LEU A 199 -3.95 -23.75 -9.86
N ASN A 200 -2.76 -24.15 -10.29
CA ASN A 200 -2.05 -23.58 -11.44
C ASN A 200 -2.85 -23.70 -12.74
N TYR A 201 -2.60 -22.77 -13.68
CA TYR A 201 -3.11 -22.87 -15.04
C TYR A 201 -2.73 -24.21 -15.68
N GLN A 202 -3.71 -24.92 -16.22
CA GLN A 202 -3.47 -26.16 -16.96
C GLN A 202 -2.76 -25.89 -18.30
N SER A 203 -3.09 -24.77 -18.93
CA SER A 203 -2.47 -24.32 -20.17
C SER A 203 -2.60 -22.81 -20.32
N HIS A 204 -1.48 -22.10 -20.35
CA HIS A 204 -1.46 -20.66 -20.66
C HIS A 204 -2.02 -20.36 -22.05
N TYR A 205 -1.84 -21.26 -23.02
CA TYR A 205 -2.37 -21.07 -24.38
C TYR A 205 -3.90 -21.18 -24.41
N ALA A 206 -4.48 -22.20 -23.79
CA ALA A 206 -5.92 -22.34 -23.73
C ALA A 206 -6.57 -21.15 -23.00
N THR A 207 -5.98 -20.73 -21.90
CA THR A 207 -6.42 -19.55 -21.15
C THR A 207 -6.30 -18.27 -21.98
N ASN A 208 -5.22 -18.11 -22.76
CA ASN A 208 -5.07 -16.96 -23.66
C ASN A 208 -6.13 -16.93 -24.76
N LEU A 209 -6.53 -18.09 -25.33
CA LEU A 209 -7.58 -18.16 -26.34
C LEU A 209 -8.92 -17.65 -25.83
N LEU A 210 -9.23 -17.87 -24.55
CA LEU A 210 -10.42 -17.31 -23.91
C LEU A 210 -10.41 -15.77 -23.95
N ILE A 211 -9.25 -15.15 -23.66
CA ILE A 211 -9.08 -13.70 -23.75
C ILE A 211 -9.18 -13.22 -25.22
N ASP A 212 -8.65 -13.98 -26.16
CA ASP A 212 -8.75 -13.65 -27.59
C ASP A 212 -10.22 -13.63 -28.05
N GLN A 213 -11.06 -14.56 -27.56
CA GLN A 213 -12.50 -14.58 -27.83
C GLN A 213 -13.22 -13.34 -27.25
N ILE A 214 -12.84 -12.91 -26.04
CA ILE A 214 -13.39 -11.68 -25.43
C ILE A 214 -13.07 -10.48 -26.33
N HIS A 215 -11.79 -10.30 -26.70
CA HIS A 215 -11.38 -9.13 -27.50
C HIS A 215 -11.84 -9.16 -28.95
N ALA A 216 -12.13 -10.33 -29.52
CA ALA A 216 -12.75 -10.43 -30.84
C ALA A 216 -14.16 -9.81 -30.89
N GLN A 217 -14.89 -9.86 -29.77
CA GLN A 217 -16.24 -9.30 -29.65
C GLN A 217 -16.22 -7.90 -29.02
N SER A 218 -15.35 -7.66 -28.02
CA SER A 218 -15.24 -6.40 -27.31
C SER A 218 -13.76 -5.98 -27.16
N PRO A 219 -13.19 -5.29 -28.17
CA PRO A 219 -11.77 -4.89 -28.17
C PRO A 219 -11.37 -3.97 -27.00
N HIS A 220 -12.33 -3.26 -26.42
CA HIS A 220 -12.12 -2.35 -25.29
C HIS A 220 -12.52 -2.95 -23.93
N HIS A 221 -12.74 -4.28 -23.88
CA HIS A 221 -13.04 -4.95 -22.64
C HIS A 221 -11.80 -4.92 -21.69
N PRO A 222 -11.97 -4.73 -20.37
CA PRO A 222 -10.88 -4.71 -19.38
C PRO A 222 -10.05 -6.00 -19.31
N ALA A 223 -10.41 -7.08 -19.98
CA ALA A 223 -9.69 -8.36 -20.01
C ALA A 223 -8.23 -8.28 -20.49
N HIS A 224 -7.78 -7.16 -21.09
CA HIS A 224 -6.36 -6.87 -21.32
C HIS A 224 -5.53 -7.04 -20.03
N HIS A 225 -6.08 -6.66 -18.90
CA HIS A 225 -5.53 -6.82 -17.57
C HIS A 225 -5.19 -8.30 -17.25
N TYR A 226 -6.10 -9.21 -17.55
CA TYR A 226 -5.90 -10.65 -17.32
C TYR A 226 -4.80 -11.25 -18.18
N ARG A 227 -4.64 -10.78 -19.42
CA ARG A 227 -3.54 -11.24 -20.27
C ARG A 227 -2.18 -10.83 -19.70
N ILE A 228 -2.09 -9.65 -19.12
CA ILE A 228 -0.86 -9.22 -18.45
C ILE A 228 -0.55 -10.17 -17.31
N HIS A 229 -1.51 -10.42 -16.42
CA HIS A 229 -1.33 -11.38 -15.31
C HIS A 229 -0.97 -12.78 -15.77
N LEU A 230 -1.59 -13.28 -16.84
CA LEU A 230 -1.33 -14.60 -17.39
C LEU A 230 0.13 -14.79 -17.80
N TRP A 231 0.73 -13.78 -18.45
CA TRP A 231 2.06 -13.88 -19.03
C TRP A 231 3.17 -13.22 -18.20
N ASP A 232 2.83 -12.48 -17.15
CA ASP A 232 3.76 -11.65 -16.37
C ASP A 232 4.93 -12.47 -15.76
N GLY A 233 4.66 -13.70 -15.31
CA GLY A 233 5.64 -14.56 -14.67
C GLY A 233 6.58 -15.30 -15.62
N GLU A 234 6.16 -15.57 -16.87
CA GLU A 234 6.89 -16.45 -17.79
C GLU A 234 7.38 -15.77 -19.08
N LYS A 235 6.45 -15.11 -19.77
CA LYS A 235 6.70 -14.57 -21.12
C LYS A 235 6.07 -13.18 -21.28
N PRO A 236 6.52 -12.15 -20.54
CA PRO A 236 5.89 -10.82 -20.52
C PRO A 236 5.75 -10.18 -21.93
N ALA A 237 6.62 -10.51 -22.89
CA ALA A 237 6.51 -10.03 -24.26
C ALA A 237 5.18 -10.41 -24.95
N ARG A 238 4.55 -11.52 -24.54
CA ARG A 238 3.24 -11.93 -25.08
C ARG A 238 2.09 -11.01 -24.65
N ALA A 239 2.29 -10.22 -23.60
CA ALA A 239 1.32 -9.26 -23.12
C ALA A 239 1.48 -7.86 -23.74
N LEU A 240 2.48 -7.59 -24.60
CA LEU A 240 2.77 -6.23 -25.10
C LEU A 240 1.57 -5.55 -25.76
N ALA A 241 0.83 -6.25 -26.63
CA ALA A 241 -0.36 -5.68 -27.24
C ALA A 241 -1.44 -5.32 -26.20
N SER A 242 -1.63 -6.17 -25.21
CA SER A 242 -2.55 -5.87 -24.10
C SER A 242 -2.01 -4.78 -23.18
N ALA A 243 -0.70 -4.70 -22.95
CA ALA A 243 -0.10 -3.61 -22.19
C ALA A 243 -0.32 -2.24 -22.88
N ALA A 244 -0.29 -2.20 -24.21
CA ALA A 244 -0.61 -0.99 -24.97
C ALA A 244 -2.10 -0.59 -24.89
N ALA A 245 -3.00 -1.56 -24.77
CA ALA A 245 -4.46 -1.36 -24.77
C ALA A 245 -5.10 -1.24 -23.38
N CYS A 246 -4.44 -1.73 -22.34
CA CYS A 246 -5.02 -1.91 -20.99
C CYS A 246 -5.50 -0.59 -20.38
N GLY A 247 -4.65 0.43 -20.26
CA GLY A 247 -5.04 1.74 -19.75
C GLY A 247 -6.16 2.40 -20.58
N PRO A 248 -6.01 2.47 -21.93
CA PRO A 248 -7.08 2.97 -22.80
C PRO A 248 -8.42 2.22 -22.70
N ALA A 249 -8.43 0.93 -22.35
CA ALA A 249 -9.66 0.14 -22.22
C ALA A 249 -10.49 0.56 -21.01
N ALA A 250 -9.84 0.98 -19.91
CA ALA A 250 -10.55 1.48 -18.72
C ALA A 250 -9.76 2.64 -18.05
N PRO A 251 -9.70 3.80 -18.72
CA PRO A 251 -8.81 4.89 -18.33
C PRO A 251 -9.13 5.54 -16.99
N GLY A 252 -10.33 5.35 -16.46
CA GLY A 252 -10.75 5.83 -15.14
C GLY A 252 -10.27 4.97 -13.96
N ILE A 253 -9.65 3.81 -14.24
CA ILE A 253 -9.19 2.87 -13.21
C ILE A 253 -7.66 2.85 -13.16
N ALA A 254 -7.10 3.28 -12.03
CA ALA A 254 -5.65 3.41 -11.84
C ALA A 254 -4.88 2.10 -12.10
N HIS A 255 -5.41 0.98 -11.63
CA HIS A 255 -4.78 -0.33 -11.79
C HIS A 255 -4.62 -0.76 -13.26
N MET A 256 -5.50 -0.29 -14.15
CA MET A 256 -5.41 -0.57 -15.59
C MET A 256 -4.22 0.13 -16.25
N TRP A 257 -3.73 1.23 -15.69
CA TRP A 257 -2.48 1.86 -16.08
C TRP A 257 -1.26 1.24 -15.38
N HIS A 258 -1.42 0.78 -14.15
CA HIS A 258 -0.34 0.15 -13.38
C HIS A 258 0.16 -1.16 -14.03
N MET A 259 -0.75 -2.03 -14.43
CA MET A 259 -0.39 -3.38 -14.91
C MET A 259 0.49 -3.41 -16.17
N PRO A 260 0.31 -2.54 -17.19
CA PRO A 260 1.29 -2.41 -18.25
C PRO A 260 2.71 -2.08 -17.77
N GLY A 261 2.83 -1.32 -16.69
CA GLY A 261 4.11 -1.02 -16.06
C GLY A 261 4.88 -2.26 -15.61
N HIS A 262 4.19 -3.30 -15.13
CA HIS A 262 4.82 -4.61 -14.85
C HIS A 262 5.43 -5.22 -16.11
N THR A 263 4.66 -5.31 -17.19
CA THR A 263 5.13 -5.85 -18.48
C THR A 263 6.37 -5.11 -18.97
N TYR A 264 6.30 -3.77 -19.04
CA TYR A 264 7.43 -2.97 -19.50
C TYR A 264 8.65 -3.07 -18.59
N SER A 265 8.46 -3.09 -17.27
CA SER A 265 9.57 -3.24 -16.30
C SER A 265 10.27 -4.59 -16.45
N LYS A 266 9.53 -5.68 -16.61
CA LYS A 266 10.09 -7.02 -16.83
C LYS A 266 10.80 -7.16 -18.18
N LEU A 267 10.40 -6.38 -19.17
CA LEU A 267 11.09 -6.25 -20.45
C LEU A 267 12.23 -5.21 -20.41
N GLN A 268 12.57 -4.69 -19.22
CA GLN A 268 13.64 -3.72 -19.00
C GLN A 268 13.44 -2.41 -19.79
N ARG A 269 12.18 -2.07 -20.05
CA ARG A 269 11.71 -0.84 -20.67
C ARG A 269 11.29 0.16 -19.60
N TYR A 270 12.20 0.53 -18.72
CA TYR A 270 11.91 1.28 -17.48
C TYR A 270 11.30 2.66 -17.71
N ARG A 271 11.62 3.33 -18.85
CA ARG A 271 11.00 4.60 -19.23
C ARG A 271 9.50 4.42 -19.49
N ASP A 272 9.14 3.36 -20.21
CA ASP A 272 7.73 3.06 -20.50
C ASP A 272 6.99 2.62 -19.25
N ALA A 273 7.65 1.85 -18.38
CA ALA A 273 7.12 1.44 -17.09
C ALA A 273 6.88 2.63 -16.16
N ALA A 274 7.84 3.56 -16.05
CA ALA A 274 7.70 4.77 -15.23
C ALA A 274 6.52 5.62 -15.66
N TRP A 275 6.32 5.80 -16.98
CA TRP A 275 5.16 6.54 -17.50
C TRP A 275 3.84 5.89 -17.08
N GLN A 276 3.74 4.56 -17.16
CA GLN A 276 2.53 3.82 -16.78
C GLN A 276 2.25 3.92 -15.28
N GLN A 277 3.28 3.80 -14.44
CA GLN A 277 3.12 3.93 -12.99
C GLN A 277 2.73 5.35 -12.58
N GLU A 278 3.26 6.38 -13.25
CA GLU A 278 2.87 7.76 -12.99
C GLU A 278 1.42 8.01 -13.45
N ALA A 279 1.01 7.48 -14.60
CA ALA A 279 -0.37 7.55 -15.07
C ALA A 279 -1.34 6.96 -14.03
N SER A 280 -1.00 5.77 -13.49
CA SER A 280 -1.76 5.12 -12.42
C SER A 280 -1.87 6.01 -11.17
N ALA A 281 -0.74 6.53 -10.68
CA ALA A 281 -0.72 7.39 -9.50
C ALA A 281 -1.58 8.65 -9.68
N ARG A 282 -1.54 9.28 -10.85
CA ARG A 282 -2.34 10.48 -11.15
C ARG A 282 -3.85 10.23 -11.17
N ILE A 283 -4.28 9.08 -11.70
CA ILE A 283 -5.69 8.66 -11.62
C ILE A 283 -6.12 8.48 -10.17
N ASP A 284 -5.31 7.81 -9.35
CA ASP A 284 -5.59 7.68 -7.92
C ASP A 284 -5.66 9.03 -7.22
N HIS A 285 -4.74 9.96 -7.51
CA HIS A 285 -4.75 11.31 -6.93
C HIS A 285 -6.04 12.07 -7.28
N ALA A 286 -6.45 12.04 -8.55
CA ALA A 286 -7.67 12.70 -9.00
C ALA A 286 -8.91 12.11 -8.29
N HIS A 287 -8.97 10.80 -8.13
CA HIS A 287 -10.05 10.10 -7.44
C HIS A 287 -10.09 10.49 -5.95
N MET A 288 -8.95 10.37 -5.25
CA MET A 288 -8.85 10.68 -3.82
C MET A 288 -9.22 12.12 -3.48
N ILE A 289 -8.75 13.08 -4.29
CA ILE A 289 -9.08 14.51 -4.09
C ILE A 289 -10.56 14.76 -4.30
N ARG A 290 -11.13 14.18 -5.37
CA ARG A 290 -12.57 14.37 -5.69
C ARG A 290 -13.48 13.79 -4.63
N TYR A 291 -13.14 12.62 -4.08
CA TYR A 291 -14.00 11.88 -3.16
C TYR A 291 -13.54 11.95 -1.71
N GLN A 292 -12.60 12.84 -1.40
CA GLN A 292 -12.08 13.05 -0.03
C GLN A 292 -11.62 11.73 0.63
N ILE A 293 -10.87 10.94 -0.12
CA ILE A 293 -10.30 9.68 0.34
C ILE A 293 -8.83 9.90 0.67
N ILE A 294 -8.34 9.39 1.78
CA ILE A 294 -6.90 9.45 2.09
C ILE A 294 -6.13 8.32 1.40
N PRO A 295 -4.85 8.52 1.08
CA PRO A 295 -4.09 7.63 0.18
C PRO A 295 -4.14 6.15 0.50
N ASP A 296 -3.80 5.71 1.68
CA ASP A 296 -3.72 4.28 2.02
C ASP A 296 -5.10 3.60 2.21
N GLN A 297 -6.21 4.31 1.94
CA GLN A 297 -7.53 3.70 1.77
C GLN A 297 -7.68 3.04 0.40
N ILE A 298 -6.88 3.44 -0.60
CA ILE A 298 -6.85 2.79 -1.93
C ILE A 298 -5.85 1.64 -1.90
N HIS A 299 -6.33 0.44 -2.19
CA HIS A 299 -5.60 -0.82 -2.04
C HIS A 299 -4.21 -0.84 -2.69
N ASN A 300 -4.07 -0.32 -3.91
CA ASN A 300 -2.82 -0.40 -4.68
C ASN A 300 -2.00 0.90 -4.70
N PHE A 301 -2.45 1.97 -4.06
CA PHE A 301 -1.81 3.28 -4.17
C PHE A 301 -0.32 3.26 -3.79
N ALA A 302 -0.01 2.75 -2.60
CA ALA A 302 1.37 2.66 -2.11
C ALA A 302 2.23 1.77 -3.01
N HIS A 303 1.68 0.65 -3.48
CA HIS A 303 2.35 -0.28 -4.39
C HIS A 303 2.64 0.36 -5.76
N ASN A 304 1.69 1.10 -6.34
CA ASN A 304 1.87 1.80 -7.61
C ASN A 304 3.04 2.81 -7.52
N ASN A 305 3.08 3.60 -6.45
CA ASN A 305 4.12 4.60 -6.23
C ASN A 305 5.50 3.97 -5.94
N GLU A 306 5.55 2.86 -5.19
CA GLU A 306 6.83 2.17 -4.96
C GLU A 306 7.43 1.61 -6.26
N TRP A 307 6.58 1.10 -7.18
CA TRP A 307 7.03 0.67 -8.51
C TRP A 307 7.51 1.84 -9.37
N LEU A 308 6.87 3.00 -9.26
CA LEU A 308 7.35 4.23 -9.93
C LEU A 308 8.76 4.57 -9.45
N ILE A 309 9.00 4.61 -8.15
CA ILE A 309 10.34 4.90 -7.59
C ILE A 309 11.37 3.88 -8.09
N ARG A 310 11.04 2.59 -8.13
CA ARG A 310 11.95 1.56 -8.66
C ARG A 310 12.36 1.85 -10.10
N ASN A 311 11.39 2.14 -10.97
CA ASN A 311 11.66 2.46 -12.36
C ASN A 311 12.44 3.76 -12.54
N LEU A 312 12.15 4.80 -11.74
CA LEU A 312 12.92 6.04 -11.71
C LEU A 312 14.38 5.79 -11.29
N ASN A 313 14.60 4.91 -10.32
CA ASN A 313 15.94 4.51 -9.88
C ASN A 313 16.71 3.76 -10.98
N HIS A 314 16.06 2.92 -11.78
CA HIS A 314 16.71 2.28 -12.93
C HIS A 314 17.15 3.30 -13.97
N LEU A 315 16.38 4.38 -14.14
CA LEU A 315 16.63 5.45 -15.10
C LEU A 315 17.63 6.52 -14.62
N GLY A 316 18.07 6.47 -13.35
CA GLY A 316 18.93 7.52 -12.77
C GLY A 316 18.17 8.83 -12.50
N ARG A 317 16.83 8.82 -12.37
CA ARG A 317 15.97 9.97 -12.02
C ARG A 317 15.84 10.05 -10.50
N ALA A 318 16.96 10.31 -9.82
CA ALA A 318 17.04 10.23 -8.37
C ALA A 318 16.27 11.35 -7.67
N ARG A 319 16.25 12.56 -8.23
CA ARG A 319 15.52 13.70 -7.66
C ARG A 319 14.03 13.39 -7.54
N GLU A 320 13.44 12.87 -8.60
CA GLU A 320 12.02 12.49 -8.60
C GLU A 320 11.76 11.29 -7.69
N SER A 321 12.69 10.33 -7.62
CA SER A 321 12.61 9.21 -6.67
C SER A 321 12.60 9.69 -5.22
N LEU A 322 13.48 10.63 -4.88
CA LEU A 322 13.57 11.21 -3.52
C LEU A 322 12.32 12.02 -3.17
N ASP A 323 11.85 12.85 -4.11
CA ASP A 323 10.63 13.63 -3.95
C ASP A 323 9.42 12.73 -3.67
N LEU A 324 9.22 11.71 -4.51
CA LEU A 324 8.11 10.78 -4.34
C LEU A 324 8.23 9.95 -3.06
N ALA A 325 9.45 9.47 -2.72
CA ALA A 325 9.66 8.69 -1.50
C ALA A 325 9.38 9.54 -0.24
N ARG A 326 9.80 10.82 -0.22
CA ARG A 326 9.48 11.75 0.86
C ARG A 326 7.98 12.01 0.93
N ASN A 327 7.35 12.30 -0.20
CA ASN A 327 5.90 12.49 -0.26
C ASN A 327 5.15 11.27 0.31
N MET A 328 5.55 10.04 -0.03
CA MET A 328 4.95 8.82 0.52
C MET A 328 5.10 8.73 2.06
N ILE A 329 6.22 9.20 2.62
CA ILE A 329 6.44 9.23 4.08
C ILE A 329 5.53 10.27 4.76
N GLU A 330 5.27 11.38 4.10
CA GLU A 330 4.50 12.52 4.60
C GLU A 330 2.97 12.31 4.54
N LEU A 331 2.51 11.26 3.84
CA LEU A 331 1.09 10.92 3.75
C LEU A 331 0.51 10.45 5.09
N PRO A 332 -0.81 10.65 5.31
CA PRO A 332 -1.50 10.13 6.49
C PRO A 332 -1.40 8.61 6.57
N ARG A 333 -1.04 8.09 7.75
CA ARG A 333 -0.96 6.65 8.01
C ARG A 333 -2.33 6.10 8.37
N ARG A 334 -2.60 4.89 7.92
CA ARG A 334 -3.72 4.10 8.37
C ARG A 334 -3.19 2.93 9.22
N ALA A 335 -3.48 2.95 10.52
CA ALA A 335 -3.11 1.86 11.40
C ALA A 335 -4.21 0.80 11.44
N LYS A 336 -3.80 -0.48 11.52
CA LYS A 336 -4.66 -1.57 11.97
C LYS A 336 -4.27 -1.90 13.40
N PHE A 337 -5.26 -2.14 14.22
CA PHE A 337 -5.06 -2.49 15.62
C PHE A 337 -5.59 -3.91 15.85
N GLU A 338 -4.74 -4.80 16.35
CA GLU A 338 -5.14 -6.12 16.81
C GLU A 338 -5.26 -6.06 18.35
N GLY A 339 -6.47 -5.82 18.85
CA GLY A 339 -6.74 -5.62 20.28
C GLY A 339 -6.29 -4.24 20.79
N LYS A 340 -6.33 -4.04 22.12
CA LYS A 340 -6.07 -2.72 22.74
C LYS A 340 -4.60 -2.28 22.67
N ASP A 341 -3.65 -3.22 22.57
CA ASP A 341 -2.22 -2.95 22.74
C ASP A 341 -1.34 -3.27 21.52
N ASN A 342 -1.87 -3.91 20.50
CA ASN A 342 -1.11 -4.29 19.30
C ASN A 342 -1.44 -3.39 18.11
N GLN A 343 -0.62 -2.36 17.96
CA GLN A 343 -0.64 -1.52 16.76
C GLN A 343 0.08 -2.22 15.62
N GLU A 344 -0.63 -2.56 14.57
CA GLU A 344 -0.03 -2.94 13.29
C GLU A 344 -0.24 -1.82 12.26
N TYR A 345 0.87 -1.30 11.74
CA TYR A 345 0.81 -0.49 10.52
C TYR A 345 0.34 -1.38 9.38
N GLN A 346 -0.45 -0.82 8.49
CA GLN A 346 -0.83 -1.53 7.28
C GLN A 346 0.44 -2.04 6.58
N PRO A 347 0.65 -3.37 6.49
CA PRO A 347 1.79 -3.91 5.76
C PRO A 347 1.75 -3.36 4.34
N HIS A 348 2.91 -2.86 3.86
CA HIS A 348 3.03 -2.27 2.53
C HIS A 348 2.27 -0.94 2.31
N GLY A 349 2.03 -0.16 3.36
CA GLY A 349 1.53 1.21 3.25
C GLY A 349 2.57 2.20 2.73
N SER A 350 2.10 3.39 2.36
CA SER A 350 2.93 4.46 1.77
C SER A 350 4.14 4.83 2.65
N TRP A 351 3.94 4.96 3.96
CA TRP A 351 5.00 5.30 4.90
C TRP A 351 6.14 4.27 4.91
N GLN A 352 5.82 2.96 4.91
CA GLN A 352 6.83 1.90 4.89
C GLN A 352 7.61 1.88 3.58
N TYR A 353 6.90 1.85 2.45
CA TYR A 353 7.55 1.87 1.13
C TYR A 353 8.35 3.14 0.92
N GLY A 354 7.83 4.30 1.32
CA GLY A 354 8.53 5.57 1.21
C GLY A 354 9.89 5.53 1.92
N ARG A 355 9.95 5.05 3.16
CA ARG A 355 11.20 4.94 3.94
C ARG A 355 12.18 3.93 3.33
N GLN A 356 11.70 2.78 2.90
CA GLN A 356 12.54 1.80 2.22
C GLN A 356 13.13 2.36 0.93
N ARG A 357 12.30 2.97 0.08
CA ARG A 357 12.74 3.51 -1.21
C ARG A 357 13.60 4.75 -1.08
N LEU A 358 13.35 5.60 -0.07
CA LEU A 358 14.22 6.72 0.26
C LEU A 358 15.64 6.24 0.56
N ARG A 359 15.77 5.30 1.49
CA ARG A 359 17.06 4.67 1.83
C ARG A 359 17.72 4.05 0.59
N ASP A 360 17.00 3.25 -0.17
CA ASP A 360 17.52 2.54 -1.34
C ASP A 360 18.02 3.51 -2.41
N THR A 361 17.32 4.62 -2.65
CA THR A 361 17.71 5.67 -3.60
C THR A 361 19.00 6.39 -3.12
N LEU A 362 19.04 6.79 -1.85
CA LEU A 362 20.20 7.47 -1.28
C LEU A 362 21.47 6.61 -1.35
N LEU A 363 21.35 5.33 -1.02
CA LEU A 363 22.46 4.38 -1.09
C LEU A 363 22.88 4.10 -2.54
N ARG A 364 21.91 3.92 -3.45
CA ARG A 364 22.16 3.57 -4.86
C ARG A 364 22.98 4.66 -5.57
N PHE A 365 22.63 5.92 -5.30
CA PHE A 365 23.25 7.07 -5.98
C PHE A 365 24.31 7.78 -5.15
N GLU A 366 24.74 7.18 -4.04
CA GLU A 366 25.81 7.70 -3.18
C GLU A 366 25.55 9.13 -2.67
N LEU A 367 24.27 9.41 -2.32
CA LEU A 367 23.83 10.74 -1.85
C LEU A 367 24.08 10.89 -0.33
N TRP A 368 25.35 10.78 0.06
CA TRP A 368 25.74 10.61 1.46
C TRP A 368 25.38 11.79 2.37
N ASP A 369 25.62 13.02 1.92
CA ASP A 369 25.28 14.21 2.70
C ASP A 369 23.76 14.31 2.94
N THR A 370 22.97 13.99 1.92
CA THR A 370 21.52 13.95 2.05
C THR A 370 21.09 12.83 3.00
N LEU A 371 21.71 11.65 2.94
CA LEU A 371 21.43 10.55 3.85
C LEU A 371 21.71 10.94 5.31
N ILE A 372 22.87 11.53 5.59
CA ILE A 372 23.26 11.97 6.94
C ILE A 372 22.27 13.03 7.45
N ARG A 373 21.91 14.01 6.63
CA ARG A 373 20.96 15.05 6.99
C ARG A 373 19.57 14.48 7.31
N LEU A 374 19.05 13.58 6.49
CA LEU A 374 17.73 12.96 6.69
C LEU A 374 17.73 11.95 7.84
N ALA A 375 18.86 11.33 8.15
CA ALA A 375 18.98 10.46 9.33
C ALA A 375 18.82 11.22 10.65
N GLY A 376 19.06 12.54 10.66
CA GLY A 376 18.74 13.40 11.80
C GLY A 376 17.25 13.70 11.97
N HIS A 377 16.42 13.37 10.98
CA HIS A 377 14.98 13.66 10.97
C HIS A 377 14.18 12.41 11.34
N SER A 378 13.48 12.44 12.48
CA SER A 378 12.75 11.29 13.06
C SER A 378 11.74 10.61 12.11
N GLN A 379 11.16 11.36 11.18
CA GLN A 379 10.13 10.84 10.31
C GLN A 379 10.68 10.12 9.06
N TYR A 380 11.90 10.45 8.62
CA TYR A 380 12.43 9.92 7.35
C TYR A 380 13.27 8.64 7.54
N LEU A 381 14.36 8.70 8.28
CA LEU A 381 15.33 7.59 8.34
C LEU A 381 15.65 7.10 9.77
N GLN A 382 15.00 7.61 10.81
CA GLN A 382 15.23 7.10 12.18
C GLN A 382 14.92 5.59 12.29
N PRO A 383 15.55 4.89 13.23
CA PRO A 383 15.32 3.47 13.42
C PRO A 383 13.85 3.14 13.64
N ASP A 384 13.43 2.05 13.05
CA ASP A 384 12.12 1.43 13.24
C ASP A 384 12.26 -0.08 13.08
N PRO A 385 11.83 -0.90 14.07
CA PRO A 385 12.09 -2.34 14.04
C PRO A 385 11.57 -3.07 12.81
N LYS A 386 10.51 -2.55 12.17
CA LYS A 386 9.87 -3.18 11.01
C LYS A 386 10.40 -2.67 9.67
N VAL A 387 10.87 -1.41 9.59
CA VAL A 387 11.20 -0.74 8.32
C VAL A 387 12.70 -0.48 8.17
N ILE A 388 13.32 0.11 9.18
CA ILE A 388 14.77 0.38 9.23
C ILE A 388 15.26 -0.07 10.61
N PRO A 389 15.59 -1.36 10.81
CA PRO A 389 16.12 -1.85 12.06
C PRO A 389 17.43 -1.13 12.46
N ASP A 390 17.73 -1.08 13.75
CA ASP A 390 18.94 -0.44 14.30
C ASP A 390 20.23 -0.85 13.56
N LEU A 391 20.36 -2.15 13.27
CA LEU A 391 21.49 -2.67 12.51
C LEU A 391 21.65 -1.99 11.16
N GLU A 392 20.54 -1.87 10.41
CA GLU A 392 20.53 -1.26 9.07
C GLU A 392 20.80 0.24 9.15
N TRP A 393 20.20 0.93 10.13
CA TRP A 393 20.42 2.36 10.37
C TRP A 393 21.87 2.65 10.67
N HIS A 394 22.50 1.89 11.59
CA HIS A 394 23.92 2.04 11.91
C HIS A 394 24.82 1.69 10.70
N ARG A 395 24.47 0.64 9.94
CA ARG A 395 25.21 0.24 8.74
C ARG A 395 25.26 1.36 7.71
N VAL A 396 24.11 1.93 7.34
CA VAL A 396 24.05 2.98 6.31
C VAL A 396 24.74 4.27 6.75
N LEU A 397 24.66 4.61 8.05
CA LEU A 397 25.37 5.78 8.59
C LEU A 397 26.86 5.58 8.70
N ALA A 398 27.35 4.39 9.10
CA ALA A 398 28.77 4.09 9.08
C ALA A 398 29.36 4.32 7.69
N ILE A 399 28.69 3.76 6.66
CA ILE A 399 29.11 3.93 5.26
C ILE A 399 29.12 5.40 4.86
N ALA A 400 28.02 6.13 5.08
CA ALA A 400 27.89 7.53 4.68
C ALA A 400 28.93 8.42 5.37
N ARG A 401 29.21 8.22 6.66
CA ARG A 401 30.22 8.95 7.40
C ARG A 401 31.63 8.68 6.88
N TYR A 402 32.00 7.43 6.63
CA TYR A 402 33.31 7.12 6.03
C TYR A 402 33.44 7.70 4.62
N GLU A 403 32.39 7.67 3.79
CA GLU A 403 32.39 8.22 2.44
C GLU A 403 32.51 9.76 2.41
N THR A 404 31.99 10.44 3.44
CA THR A 404 32.15 11.91 3.60
C THR A 404 33.41 12.31 4.36
N GLY A 405 34.27 11.36 4.76
CA GLY A 405 35.52 11.59 5.45
C GLY A 405 35.39 11.80 6.96
N ASP A 406 34.21 11.62 7.53
CA ASP A 406 33.97 11.63 8.99
C ASP A 406 34.31 10.27 9.60
N LEU A 407 35.62 10.03 9.79
CA LEU A 407 36.14 8.77 10.30
C LEU A 407 35.61 8.46 11.72
N SER A 408 35.54 9.48 12.58
CA SER A 408 35.07 9.34 13.97
C SER A 408 33.59 8.98 14.02
N GLY A 409 32.77 9.66 13.23
CA GLY A 409 31.35 9.34 13.11
C GLY A 409 31.10 7.94 12.53
N GLY A 410 31.88 7.57 11.51
CA GLY A 410 31.84 6.22 10.93
C GLY A 410 32.19 5.16 11.96
N GLN A 411 33.25 5.36 12.75
CA GLN A 411 33.68 4.43 13.81
C GLN A 411 32.61 4.29 14.90
N THR A 412 31.96 5.37 15.31
CA THR A 412 30.89 5.35 16.30
C THR A 412 29.75 4.39 15.88
N HIS A 413 29.37 4.42 14.61
CA HIS A 413 28.35 3.52 14.09
C HIS A 413 28.83 2.08 13.91
N LEU A 414 30.09 1.89 13.51
CA LEU A 414 30.71 0.55 13.44
C LEU A 414 30.76 -0.10 14.83
N ASP A 415 31.15 0.61 15.88
CA ASP A 415 31.19 0.10 17.25
C ASP A 415 29.79 -0.37 17.71
N LYS A 416 28.73 0.34 17.30
CA LYS A 416 27.35 -0.09 17.58
C LYS A 416 26.97 -1.39 16.85
N ILE A 417 27.35 -1.53 15.58
CA ILE A 417 27.15 -2.78 14.82
C ILE A 417 27.88 -3.94 15.51
N GLU A 418 29.11 -3.73 15.92
CA GLU A 418 29.92 -4.76 16.63
C GLU A 418 29.33 -5.11 17.99
N THR A 419 28.75 -4.11 18.69
CA THR A 419 28.02 -4.35 19.95
C THR A 419 26.80 -5.24 19.68
N LEU A 420 25.96 -4.93 18.67
CA LEU A 420 24.81 -5.75 18.30
C LEU A 420 25.21 -7.18 17.90
N LEU A 421 26.35 -7.35 17.21
CA LEU A 421 26.88 -8.66 16.86
C LEU A 421 27.31 -9.44 18.11
N LYS A 422 28.00 -8.81 19.03
CA LYS A 422 28.46 -9.41 20.31
C LYS A 422 27.28 -9.82 21.18
N GLU A 423 26.27 -8.99 21.29
CA GLU A 423 25.05 -9.27 22.04
C GLU A 423 24.31 -10.51 21.47
N GLU A 424 24.14 -10.58 20.15
CA GLU A 424 23.45 -11.70 19.51
C GLU A 424 24.26 -13.00 19.64
N THR A 425 25.58 -12.91 19.54
CA THR A 425 26.48 -14.04 19.79
C THR A 425 26.36 -14.55 21.22
N SER A 426 26.33 -13.64 22.20
CA SER A 426 26.14 -13.98 23.62
C SER A 426 24.76 -14.62 23.88
N ARG A 427 23.70 -14.14 23.22
CA ARG A 427 22.37 -14.76 23.29
C ARG A 427 22.37 -16.19 22.75
N ARG A 428 23.04 -16.42 21.61
CA ARG A 428 23.24 -17.76 21.05
C ARG A 428 23.94 -18.67 22.05
N ASP A 429 25.10 -18.22 22.59
CA ASP A 429 25.91 -19.03 23.47
C ASP A 429 25.12 -19.43 24.74
N LYS A 430 24.36 -18.49 25.31
CA LYS A 430 23.45 -18.76 26.41
C LYS A 430 22.34 -19.76 26.03
N ALA A 431 21.68 -19.56 24.89
CA ALA A 431 20.63 -20.48 24.44
C ALA A 431 21.15 -21.90 24.19
N VAL A 432 22.36 -22.04 23.64
CA VAL A 432 23.04 -23.33 23.44
C VAL A 432 23.35 -24.00 24.78
N ALA A 433 23.89 -23.24 25.77
CA ALA A 433 24.16 -23.74 27.11
C ALA A 433 22.87 -24.20 27.83
N ASP A 434 21.80 -23.39 27.73
CA ASP A 434 20.49 -23.71 28.32
C ASP A 434 19.87 -24.98 27.66
N ALA A 435 20.00 -25.11 26.33
CA ALA A 435 19.53 -26.29 25.62
C ALA A 435 20.31 -27.56 25.99
N GLU A 436 21.65 -27.46 26.14
CA GLU A 436 22.49 -28.52 26.62
C GLU A 436 22.10 -28.95 28.03
N LYS A 437 21.97 -28.00 28.96
CA LYS A 437 21.55 -28.25 30.34
C LYS A 437 20.19 -28.96 30.39
N LYS A 438 19.19 -28.43 29.68
CA LYS A 438 17.84 -29.03 29.63
C LYS A 438 17.86 -30.47 29.06
N ALA A 439 18.70 -30.72 28.06
CA ALA A 439 18.84 -32.06 27.48
C ALA A 439 19.50 -33.01 28.46
N ARG A 440 20.55 -32.59 29.21
CA ARG A 440 21.19 -33.37 30.26
C ARG A 440 20.28 -33.69 31.43
N ASP A 441 19.54 -32.65 31.93
CA ASP A 441 18.55 -32.80 33.01
C ASP A 441 17.42 -33.77 32.59
N GLY A 442 17.04 -33.74 31.29
CA GLY A 442 16.10 -34.70 30.69
C GLY A 442 16.69 -36.09 30.38
N LYS A 443 17.92 -36.39 30.86
CA LYS A 443 18.63 -37.68 30.66
C LYS A 443 18.74 -38.15 29.18
N LYS A 444 18.86 -37.17 28.25
CA LYS A 444 19.04 -37.46 26.84
C LYS A 444 20.45 -38.03 26.55
N ASP A 445 20.56 -38.84 25.51
CA ASP A 445 21.85 -39.38 25.07
C ASP A 445 22.72 -38.26 24.40
N ALA A 446 23.99 -38.60 24.17
CA ALA A 446 24.97 -37.64 23.60
C ALA A 446 24.53 -37.07 22.24
N LYS A 447 23.89 -37.88 21.39
CA LYS A 447 23.39 -37.50 20.07
C LYS A 447 22.24 -36.51 20.20
N GLN A 448 21.28 -36.77 21.09
CA GLN A 448 20.15 -35.91 21.38
C GLN A 448 20.58 -34.59 22.02
N ILE A 449 21.65 -34.58 22.83
CA ILE A 449 22.24 -33.35 23.39
C ILE A 449 22.84 -32.50 22.26
N ASP A 450 23.63 -33.12 21.36
CA ASP A 450 24.23 -32.41 20.21
C ASP A 450 23.16 -31.85 19.25
N GLU A 451 22.11 -32.61 18.96
CA GLU A 451 20.96 -32.16 18.18
C GLU A 451 20.24 -30.94 18.82
N ALA A 452 20.05 -30.95 20.14
CA ALA A 452 19.44 -29.84 20.87
C ALA A 452 20.31 -28.59 20.82
N LYS A 453 21.63 -28.71 20.93
CA LYS A 453 22.60 -27.61 20.78
C LYS A 453 22.54 -27.00 19.37
N LYS A 454 22.63 -27.85 18.34
CA LYS A 454 22.56 -27.41 16.92
C LYS A 454 21.23 -26.76 16.59
N ALA A 455 20.12 -27.27 17.13
CA ALA A 455 18.81 -26.64 16.95
C ALA A 455 18.75 -25.24 17.60
N ALA A 456 19.30 -25.07 18.81
CA ALA A 456 19.39 -23.79 19.47
C ALA A 456 20.29 -22.80 18.69
N GLU A 457 21.46 -23.26 18.23
CA GLU A 457 22.38 -22.45 17.43
C GLU A 457 21.78 -21.97 16.12
N LYS A 458 21.03 -22.84 15.41
CA LYS A 458 20.37 -22.55 14.14
C LYS A 458 19.41 -21.36 14.22
N ASN A 459 18.77 -21.14 15.37
CA ASN A 459 17.83 -20.05 15.56
C ASN A 459 18.50 -18.66 15.48
N PHE A 460 19.81 -18.58 15.74
CA PHE A 460 20.58 -17.33 15.73
C PHE A 460 21.44 -17.17 14.48
N ALA A 461 21.66 -18.23 13.69
CA ALA A 461 22.61 -18.26 12.59
C ALA A 461 22.39 -17.10 11.60
N LYS A 462 21.16 -16.89 11.16
CA LYS A 462 20.82 -15.81 10.21
C LYS A 462 21.07 -14.42 10.80
N ALA A 463 20.65 -14.18 12.03
CA ALA A 463 20.80 -12.90 12.68
C ALA A 463 22.29 -12.54 12.91
N ILE A 464 23.12 -13.53 13.25
CA ILE A 464 24.57 -13.35 13.40
C ILE A 464 25.20 -13.11 12.03
N GLU A 465 24.84 -13.86 10.99
CA GLU A 465 25.34 -13.67 9.63
C GLU A 465 25.04 -12.26 9.11
N GLU A 466 23.82 -11.76 9.31
CA GLU A 466 23.42 -10.41 8.91
C GLU A 466 24.24 -9.32 9.63
N ARG A 467 24.45 -9.45 10.94
CA ARG A 467 25.25 -8.51 11.74
C ARG A 467 26.73 -8.56 11.37
N GLN A 468 27.26 -9.77 11.12
CA GLN A 468 28.64 -9.94 10.67
C GLN A 468 28.85 -9.31 9.29
N ALA A 469 27.91 -9.51 8.35
CA ALA A 469 28.00 -8.91 7.02
C ALA A 469 27.95 -7.37 7.09
N ALA A 470 27.10 -6.80 7.95
CA ALA A 470 27.04 -5.35 8.17
C ALA A 470 28.34 -4.81 8.76
N ALA A 471 28.93 -5.51 9.75
CA ALA A 471 30.23 -5.13 10.33
C ALA A 471 31.35 -5.21 9.29
N ASP A 472 31.41 -6.28 8.51
CA ASP A 472 32.46 -6.46 7.49
C ASP A 472 32.32 -5.43 6.37
N GLU A 473 31.09 -5.07 5.95
CA GLU A 473 30.86 -3.96 4.99
C GLU A 473 31.38 -2.64 5.57
N ALA A 474 30.97 -2.27 6.78
CA ALA A 474 31.43 -1.02 7.41
C ALA A 474 32.97 -0.98 7.58
N ARG A 475 33.60 -2.09 7.93
CA ARG A 475 35.07 -2.23 8.02
C ARG A 475 35.75 -2.05 6.66
N VAL A 476 35.14 -2.50 5.53
CA VAL A 476 35.67 -2.23 4.19
C VAL A 476 35.73 -0.70 3.94
N TYR A 477 34.63 -0.01 4.25
CA TYR A 477 34.56 1.44 4.08
C TYR A 477 35.55 2.16 5.02
N ALA A 478 35.69 1.70 6.26
CA ALA A 478 36.71 2.23 7.19
C ALA A 478 38.12 2.07 6.64
N ALA A 479 38.48 0.89 6.12
CA ALA A 479 39.77 0.60 5.53
C ALA A 479 40.07 1.52 4.30
N LEU A 480 39.07 1.67 3.41
CA LEU A 480 39.20 2.52 2.23
C LEU A 480 39.20 4.03 2.53
N ALA A 481 38.62 4.46 3.64
CA ALA A 481 38.61 5.85 4.09
C ALA A 481 39.87 6.24 4.90
N ALA A 482 40.66 5.29 5.36
CA ALA A 482 41.90 5.51 6.08
C ALA A 482 42.94 6.32 5.24
N LYS A 483 43.84 7.02 5.89
CA LYS A 483 44.85 7.83 5.22
C LYS A 483 46.27 7.42 5.72
N PRO A 484 47.06 6.65 4.93
CA PRO A 484 46.71 6.09 3.61
C PRO A 484 45.64 5.00 3.67
N ALA A 485 44.96 4.76 2.56
CA ALA A 485 43.95 3.70 2.49
C ALA A 485 44.54 2.31 2.72
N ASP A 486 43.92 1.51 3.58
CA ASP A 486 44.30 0.11 3.84
C ASP A 486 43.64 -0.83 2.82
N THR A 487 44.22 -0.81 1.61
CA THR A 487 43.70 -1.64 0.50
C THR A 487 43.87 -3.13 0.76
N ALA A 488 44.88 -3.56 1.52
CA ALA A 488 45.10 -4.96 1.88
C ALA A 488 43.97 -5.46 2.76
N ARG A 489 43.58 -4.70 3.78
CA ARG A 489 42.46 -5.03 4.66
C ARG A 489 41.13 -5.06 3.89
N ALA A 490 40.92 -4.09 3.00
CA ALA A 490 39.71 -4.07 2.15
C ALA A 490 39.63 -5.34 1.28
N GLN A 491 40.74 -5.75 0.63
CA GLN A 491 40.78 -6.97 -0.20
C GLN A 491 40.54 -8.26 0.60
N GLU A 492 40.96 -8.31 1.88
CA GLU A 492 40.66 -9.46 2.76
C GLU A 492 39.15 -9.59 3.08
N LEU A 493 38.47 -8.45 3.26
CA LEU A 493 37.07 -8.40 3.70
C LEU A 493 36.06 -8.51 2.55
N LEU A 494 36.37 -7.93 1.39
CA LEU A 494 35.45 -7.88 0.24
C LEU A 494 34.89 -9.25 -0.19
N PRO A 495 35.65 -10.37 -0.18
CA PRO A 495 35.09 -11.68 -0.53
C PRO A 495 34.00 -12.19 0.42
N LYS A 496 33.92 -11.64 1.64
CA LYS A 496 32.93 -12.02 2.66
C LYS A 496 31.58 -11.36 2.37
N LEU A 497 31.50 -10.31 1.55
CA LEU A 497 30.31 -9.53 1.23
C LEU A 497 29.50 -10.17 0.09
N LYS A 498 29.01 -11.39 0.28
CA LYS A 498 28.34 -12.20 -0.77
C LYS A 498 27.04 -11.57 -1.31
N ASN A 499 26.33 -10.82 -0.48
CA ASN A 499 25.03 -10.25 -0.80
C ASN A 499 25.08 -8.77 -1.24
N LEU A 500 26.29 -8.21 -1.38
CA LEU A 500 26.44 -6.82 -1.85
C LEU A 500 26.10 -6.72 -3.33
N ALA A 501 25.35 -5.67 -3.71
CA ALA A 501 25.02 -5.39 -5.11
C ALA A 501 26.29 -5.33 -5.98
N LYS A 502 26.29 -6.04 -7.10
CA LYS A 502 27.48 -6.23 -7.96
C LYS A 502 28.14 -4.91 -8.37
N ALA A 503 27.36 -3.89 -8.71
CA ALA A 503 27.89 -2.60 -9.10
C ALA A 503 28.66 -1.92 -7.94
N ARG A 504 28.10 -1.91 -6.73
CA ARG A 504 28.79 -1.37 -5.55
C ARG A 504 30.03 -2.20 -5.22
N HIS A 505 29.92 -3.51 -5.28
CA HIS A 505 31.03 -4.42 -5.05
C HIS A 505 32.17 -4.18 -6.04
N ALA A 506 31.86 -3.94 -7.32
CA ALA A 506 32.86 -3.58 -8.35
C ALA A 506 33.58 -2.27 -8.01
N THR A 507 32.85 -1.22 -7.58
CA THR A 507 33.42 0.06 -7.17
C THR A 507 34.38 -0.12 -5.98
N LEU A 508 34.04 -0.94 -4.98
CA LEU A 508 34.88 -1.20 -3.82
C LEU A 508 36.15 -1.97 -4.20
N TRP A 509 36.07 -2.95 -5.09
CA TRP A 509 37.23 -3.69 -5.60
C TRP A 509 38.18 -2.78 -6.41
N GLN A 510 37.63 -1.86 -7.22
CA GLN A 510 38.41 -0.86 -7.94
C GLN A 510 39.20 0.02 -6.96
N ARG A 511 38.52 0.54 -5.93
CA ARG A 511 39.16 1.36 -4.89
C ARG A 511 40.19 0.59 -4.06
N ALA A 512 39.99 -0.71 -3.88
CA ALA A 512 40.98 -1.60 -3.23
C ALA A 512 42.15 -2.00 -4.15
N GLY A 513 42.18 -1.52 -5.41
CA GLY A 513 43.31 -1.74 -6.34
C GLY A 513 43.25 -3.08 -7.11
N ASN A 514 42.14 -3.80 -7.13
CA ASN A 514 42.01 -5.06 -7.89
C ASN A 514 41.13 -4.83 -9.13
N ALA A 515 41.75 -4.44 -10.23
CA ALA A 515 41.10 -4.09 -11.48
C ALA A 515 40.35 -5.30 -12.10
N ASP A 516 40.94 -6.51 -12.09
CA ASP A 516 40.36 -7.69 -12.70
C ASP A 516 39.03 -8.06 -12.05
N LYS A 517 39.01 -8.07 -10.70
CA LYS A 517 37.78 -8.37 -9.96
C LYS A 517 36.72 -7.29 -10.12
N ALA A 518 37.14 -6.01 -10.18
CA ALA A 518 36.24 -4.91 -10.47
C ALA A 518 35.58 -5.03 -11.84
N ILE A 519 36.34 -5.34 -12.89
CA ILE A 519 35.85 -5.54 -14.26
C ILE A 519 34.85 -6.72 -14.33
N GLU A 520 35.23 -7.86 -13.72
CA GLU A 520 34.34 -9.04 -13.66
C GLU A 520 32.96 -8.68 -13.08
N LEU A 521 32.96 -8.03 -11.89
CA LEU A 521 31.74 -7.69 -11.17
C LEU A 521 30.92 -6.59 -11.88
N ALA A 522 31.58 -5.60 -12.47
CA ALA A 522 30.90 -4.56 -13.27
C ALA A 522 30.22 -5.18 -14.50
N GLY A 523 30.85 -6.15 -15.17
CA GLY A 523 30.25 -6.90 -16.27
C GLY A 523 29.05 -7.74 -15.83
N GLN A 524 29.13 -8.38 -14.65
CA GLN A 524 28.00 -9.09 -14.07
C GLN A 524 26.86 -8.14 -13.70
N ALA A 525 27.16 -6.97 -13.12
CA ALA A 525 26.17 -5.97 -12.77
C ALA A 525 25.34 -5.50 -13.97
N VAL A 526 25.97 -5.27 -15.12
CA VAL A 526 25.28 -4.87 -16.37
C VAL A 526 24.44 -6.01 -16.93
N LYS A 527 24.88 -7.26 -16.80
CA LYS A 527 24.07 -8.44 -17.22
C LYS A 527 22.83 -8.63 -16.36
N GLU A 528 22.93 -8.35 -15.08
CA GLU A 528 21.81 -8.43 -14.14
C GLU A 528 20.88 -7.21 -14.24
N GLY A 529 21.44 -6.01 -14.44
CA GLY A 529 20.76 -4.73 -14.55
C GLY A 529 20.77 -4.17 -16.00
N VAL A 530 20.19 -4.92 -16.92
CA VAL A 530 20.11 -4.48 -18.33
C VAL A 530 19.29 -3.20 -18.42
N ASN A 531 19.80 -2.22 -19.18
CA ASN A 531 19.18 -0.89 -19.37
C ASN A 531 19.07 -0.07 -18.06
N GLU A 532 19.88 -0.36 -17.05
CA GLU A 532 19.98 0.44 -15.84
C GLU A 532 21.17 1.41 -15.90
N VAL A 533 20.95 2.66 -15.50
CA VAL A 533 21.97 3.72 -15.49
C VAL A 533 23.12 3.38 -14.54
N HIS A 534 22.83 2.95 -13.32
CA HIS A 534 23.84 2.71 -12.28
C HIS A 534 24.88 1.66 -12.67
N PRO A 535 24.52 0.42 -13.07
CA PRO A 535 25.49 -0.59 -13.48
C PRO A 535 26.36 -0.16 -14.67
N LEU A 536 25.75 0.51 -15.66
CA LEU A 536 26.48 1.01 -16.83
C LEU A 536 27.49 2.12 -16.45
N ALA A 537 27.11 3.07 -15.61
CA ALA A 537 28.01 4.12 -15.13
C ALA A 537 29.21 3.53 -14.38
N VAL A 538 28.99 2.54 -13.52
CA VAL A 538 30.05 1.82 -12.82
C VAL A 538 30.95 1.06 -13.80
N GLN A 539 30.38 0.40 -14.81
CA GLN A 539 31.17 -0.31 -15.82
C GLN A 539 32.09 0.64 -16.59
N VAL A 540 31.58 1.80 -17.02
CA VAL A 540 32.37 2.82 -17.71
C VAL A 540 33.54 3.26 -16.83
N ALA A 541 33.28 3.61 -15.56
CA ALA A 541 34.31 4.08 -14.62
C ALA A 541 35.39 3.02 -14.37
N VAL A 542 34.97 1.77 -14.13
CA VAL A 542 35.89 0.65 -13.86
C VAL A 542 36.76 0.31 -15.05
N LEU A 543 36.19 0.23 -16.27
CA LEU A 543 36.95 -0.04 -17.48
C LEU A 543 37.93 1.07 -17.81
N HIS A 544 37.50 2.34 -17.69
CA HIS A 544 38.36 3.48 -17.92
C HIS A 544 39.57 3.51 -16.95
N ALA A 545 39.31 3.33 -15.65
CA ALA A 545 40.36 3.29 -14.64
C ALA A 545 41.35 2.12 -14.83
N ALA A 546 40.90 1.03 -15.46
CA ALA A 546 41.76 -0.12 -15.81
C ALA A 546 42.49 0.04 -17.15
N GLY A 547 42.40 1.20 -17.82
CA GLY A 547 43.01 1.46 -19.13
C GLY A 547 42.37 0.74 -20.30
N LYS A 548 41.15 0.17 -20.11
CA LYS A 548 40.39 -0.49 -21.15
C LYS A 548 39.56 0.49 -21.96
N THR A 549 40.26 1.43 -22.64
CA THR A 549 39.65 2.61 -23.27
C THR A 549 38.57 2.29 -24.29
N ASP A 550 38.80 1.33 -25.18
CA ASP A 550 37.81 0.97 -26.24
C ASP A 550 36.57 0.33 -25.65
N GLU A 551 36.73 -0.56 -24.66
CA GLU A 551 35.63 -1.19 -23.95
C GLU A 551 34.83 -0.17 -23.12
N SER A 552 35.53 0.77 -22.48
CA SER A 552 34.91 1.88 -21.74
C SER A 552 34.11 2.80 -22.66
N ARG A 553 34.65 3.15 -23.84
CA ARG A 553 33.93 3.95 -24.84
C ARG A 553 32.65 3.26 -25.32
N LYS A 554 32.73 1.96 -25.61
CA LYS A 554 31.56 1.17 -25.98
C LYS A 554 30.50 1.14 -24.89
N ALA A 555 30.87 0.95 -23.65
CA ALA A 555 29.95 1.00 -22.52
C ALA A 555 29.36 2.40 -22.34
N PHE A 556 30.16 3.46 -22.57
CA PHE A 556 29.71 4.85 -22.50
C PHE A 556 28.65 5.17 -23.56
N GLU A 557 28.82 4.71 -24.81
CA GLU A 557 27.80 4.89 -25.87
C GLU A 557 26.45 4.29 -25.48
N GLN A 558 26.46 3.12 -24.83
CA GLN A 558 25.23 2.54 -24.30
C GLN A 558 24.66 3.39 -23.15
N LEU A 559 25.53 3.84 -22.23
CA LEU A 559 25.11 4.68 -21.09
C LEU A 559 24.46 5.99 -21.57
N ARG A 560 24.98 6.63 -22.63
CA ARG A 560 24.44 7.88 -23.17
C ARG A 560 22.96 7.78 -23.49
N THR A 561 22.55 6.67 -24.11
CA THR A 561 21.14 6.43 -24.47
C THR A 561 20.29 6.05 -23.26
N VAL A 562 20.80 5.17 -22.41
CA VAL A 562 20.05 4.70 -21.22
C VAL A 562 19.86 5.83 -20.22
N ALA A 563 20.89 6.70 -20.06
CA ALA A 563 20.84 7.85 -19.16
C ALA A 563 20.16 9.10 -19.77
N GLY A 564 19.50 9.00 -20.91
CA GLY A 564 18.91 10.16 -21.60
C GLY A 564 17.95 11.02 -20.78
N GLY A 565 17.37 10.47 -19.72
CA GLY A 565 16.52 11.21 -18.76
C GLY A 565 17.08 11.26 -17.33
N ALA A 566 18.30 10.77 -17.11
CA ALA A 566 18.92 10.74 -15.76
C ALA A 566 19.28 12.14 -15.26
N ASP A 567 19.41 12.31 -13.96
CA ASP A 567 19.91 13.54 -13.37
C ASP A 567 21.43 13.65 -13.60
N PRO A 568 21.93 14.70 -14.33
CA PRO A 568 23.32 14.76 -14.74
C PRO A 568 24.31 15.00 -13.61
N ASP A 569 23.84 15.55 -12.51
CA ASP A 569 24.63 15.89 -11.32
C ASP A 569 24.70 14.77 -10.27
N LEU A 570 24.17 13.58 -10.57
CA LEU A 570 24.40 12.41 -9.73
C LEU A 570 25.90 12.17 -9.54
N PRO A 571 26.40 11.96 -8.32
CA PRO A 571 27.84 11.83 -8.06
C PRO A 571 28.55 10.87 -9.01
N MET A 572 27.92 9.73 -9.31
CA MET A 572 28.49 8.74 -10.23
C MET A 572 28.54 9.21 -11.68
N LEU A 573 27.56 10.01 -12.15
CA LEU A 573 27.54 10.55 -13.52
C LEU A 573 28.45 11.76 -13.65
N ALA A 574 28.49 12.63 -12.63
CA ALA A 574 29.38 13.78 -12.58
C ALA A 574 30.86 13.35 -12.64
N ARG A 575 31.24 12.24 -11.97
CA ARG A 575 32.58 11.66 -12.05
C ARG A 575 32.98 11.18 -13.46
N LEU A 576 32.04 10.97 -14.35
CA LEU A 576 32.28 10.58 -15.76
C LEU A 576 32.50 11.77 -16.70
N ALA A 577 32.32 13.02 -16.25
CA ALA A 577 32.52 14.21 -17.09
C ALA A 577 33.94 14.30 -17.70
N PRO A 578 35.03 14.00 -16.98
CA PRO A 578 36.37 13.96 -17.58
C PRO A 578 36.50 12.89 -18.65
N VAL A 579 35.92 11.71 -18.45
CA VAL A 579 35.91 10.59 -19.40
C VAL A 579 35.12 10.95 -20.65
N ALA A 580 33.94 11.60 -20.47
CA ALA A 580 33.14 12.10 -21.58
C ALA A 580 33.92 13.09 -22.45
N LYS A 581 34.63 14.02 -21.83
CA LYS A 581 35.49 15.00 -22.52
C LYS A 581 36.65 14.32 -23.27
N GLU A 582 37.32 13.35 -22.67
CA GLU A 582 38.38 12.56 -23.29
C GLU A 582 37.84 11.81 -24.53
N PHE A 583 36.60 11.31 -24.47
CA PHE A 583 35.98 10.62 -25.59
C PHE A 583 35.41 11.57 -26.65
N GLY A 584 35.48 12.88 -26.45
CA GLY A 584 35.01 13.90 -27.41
C GLY A 584 33.51 14.12 -27.38
N TYR A 585 32.80 13.75 -26.29
CA TYR A 585 31.39 14.00 -26.15
C TYR A 585 31.14 15.45 -25.67
N PRO A 586 29.92 16.00 -25.96
CA PRO A 586 29.50 17.30 -25.45
C PRO A 586 29.38 17.29 -23.92
N GLU A 587 29.28 18.49 -23.32
CA GLU A 587 29.08 18.63 -21.86
C GLU A 587 27.86 17.85 -21.37
N ASP A 588 26.72 18.02 -22.03
CA ASP A 588 25.60 17.09 -21.86
C ASP A 588 25.75 15.95 -22.88
N TRP A 589 26.43 14.90 -22.44
CA TRP A 589 26.73 13.72 -23.24
C TRP A 589 25.52 12.77 -23.39
N ARG A 590 24.42 13.02 -22.71
CA ARG A 590 23.22 12.16 -22.75
C ARG A 590 22.50 12.28 -24.10
N THR A 591 21.89 11.20 -24.55
CA THR A 591 21.13 11.17 -25.79
C THR A 591 19.73 10.67 -25.49
N PRO A 592 18.65 11.44 -25.79
CA PRO A 592 17.29 10.98 -25.60
C PRO A 592 17.02 9.69 -26.36
N ALA A 593 16.50 8.68 -25.68
CA ALA A 593 16.06 7.48 -26.35
C ALA A 593 14.77 7.75 -27.17
N PRO A 594 14.66 7.20 -28.40
CA PRO A 594 13.44 7.33 -29.17
C PRO A 594 12.24 6.70 -28.46
N ALA A 595 11.03 7.21 -28.72
CA ALA A 595 9.81 6.57 -28.24
C ALA A 595 9.59 5.24 -28.99
N ALA A 596 9.19 4.20 -28.28
CA ALA A 596 8.83 2.94 -28.92
C ALA A 596 7.46 3.07 -29.64
N ALA A 597 7.32 2.38 -30.76
CA ALA A 597 6.11 2.47 -31.58
C ALA A 597 4.91 1.65 -31.06
N ASP A 598 5.15 0.73 -30.13
CA ASP A 598 4.19 -0.25 -29.63
C ASP A 598 3.55 0.14 -28.27
N LEU A 599 3.51 1.43 -27.96
CA LEU A 599 3.05 1.93 -26.65
C LEU A 599 1.53 2.12 -26.56
N GLY A 600 0.82 2.02 -27.66
CA GLY A 600 -0.60 2.36 -27.72
C GLY A 600 -0.86 3.86 -27.51
N LYS A 601 -2.12 4.19 -27.21
CA LYS A 601 -2.54 5.58 -27.01
C LYS A 601 -2.21 6.03 -25.59
N ARG A 602 -1.36 7.03 -25.45
CA ARG A 602 -0.98 7.65 -24.18
C ARG A 602 -1.45 9.11 -24.16
N PRO A 603 -2.42 9.47 -23.30
CA PRO A 603 -2.79 10.88 -23.12
C PRO A 603 -1.66 11.63 -22.40
N PRO A 604 -1.61 12.96 -22.46
CA PRO A 604 -0.76 13.76 -21.58
C PRO A 604 -1.04 13.43 -20.11
N LEU A 605 0.00 13.22 -19.32
CA LEU A 605 -0.15 12.82 -17.92
C LEU A 605 -1.01 13.79 -17.10
N ASP A 606 -0.94 15.10 -17.38
CA ASP A 606 -1.72 16.12 -16.68
C ASP A 606 -3.25 16.01 -16.92
N GLN A 607 -3.67 15.34 -17.99
CA GLN A 607 -5.08 15.05 -18.23
C GLN A 607 -5.60 13.89 -17.37
N LEU A 608 -4.71 13.06 -16.83
CA LEU A 608 -5.07 11.92 -15.98
C LEU A 608 -5.28 12.33 -14.52
N GLY A 609 -4.63 13.39 -14.07
CA GLY A 609 -4.77 13.90 -12.70
C GLY A 609 -3.56 14.70 -12.23
N PRO A 610 -3.61 15.23 -11.01
CA PRO A 610 -2.53 16.02 -10.42
C PRO A 610 -1.28 15.17 -10.16
N PHE A 611 -0.11 15.80 -10.21
CA PHE A 611 1.19 15.14 -10.02
C PHE A 611 1.35 14.48 -8.66
N ARG A 612 0.78 15.11 -7.61
CA ARG A 612 0.78 14.56 -6.23
C ARG A 612 -0.59 14.72 -5.61
N TRP A 613 -0.90 13.83 -4.68
CA TRP A 613 -2.06 14.02 -3.81
C TRP A 613 -1.83 15.23 -2.91
N SER A 614 -2.88 16.01 -2.71
CA SER A 614 -2.92 17.11 -1.75
C SER A 614 -4.14 16.96 -0.84
N PRO A 615 -4.02 17.29 0.45
CA PRO A 615 -5.14 17.23 1.37
C PRO A 615 -6.31 18.11 0.89
N PRO A 616 -7.56 17.58 0.89
CA PRO A 616 -8.72 18.34 0.47
C PRO A 616 -9.04 19.48 1.46
N ALA A 617 -9.67 20.54 0.97
CA ALA A 617 -10.17 21.59 1.84
C ALA A 617 -11.30 21.06 2.75
N ALA A 618 -11.22 21.38 4.03
CA ALA A 618 -12.28 21.06 4.97
C ALA A 618 -13.53 21.91 4.69
N PRO A 619 -14.73 21.32 4.62
CA PRO A 619 -15.97 22.08 4.49
C PRO A 619 -16.15 23.07 5.65
N ALA A 620 -16.52 24.31 5.35
CA ALA A 620 -16.76 25.33 6.35
C ALA A 620 -18.03 25.01 7.16
N TRP A 621 -18.00 25.36 8.46
CA TRP A 621 -19.15 25.24 9.33
C TRP A 621 -19.20 26.35 10.36
N THR A 622 -20.43 26.68 10.79
CA THR A 622 -20.74 27.52 11.95
C THR A 622 -21.87 26.84 12.71
N LEU A 623 -21.62 26.43 13.95
CA LEU A 623 -22.53 25.68 14.78
C LEU A 623 -22.60 26.27 16.18
N LYS A 624 -23.66 25.93 16.93
CA LYS A 624 -23.90 26.44 18.30
C LYS A 624 -23.63 25.35 19.32
N ASP A 625 -23.10 25.76 20.47
CA ASP A 625 -23.07 24.91 21.67
C ASP A 625 -24.40 24.97 22.44
N SER A 626 -24.48 24.24 23.57
CA SER A 626 -25.69 24.20 24.42
C SER A 626 -26.08 25.55 25.02
N THR A 627 -25.18 26.54 25.05
CA THR A 627 -25.45 27.89 25.55
C THR A 627 -25.93 28.86 24.45
N GLY A 628 -25.95 28.40 23.19
CA GLY A 628 -26.25 29.22 22.00
C GLY A 628 -25.05 30.00 21.46
N LYS A 629 -23.87 29.84 22.06
CA LYS A 629 -22.64 30.47 21.54
C LYS A 629 -22.23 29.83 20.22
N GLU A 630 -21.93 30.67 19.23
CA GLU A 630 -21.46 30.23 17.92
C GLU A 630 -19.96 29.88 17.93
N HIS A 631 -19.64 28.80 17.25
CA HIS A 631 -18.29 28.33 16.96
C HIS A 631 -18.19 28.08 15.45
N SER A 632 -17.03 28.36 14.85
CA SER A 632 -16.82 28.13 13.43
C SER A 632 -15.44 27.57 13.11
N LEU A 633 -15.32 26.86 12.00
CA LEU A 633 -14.01 26.40 11.51
C LEU A 633 -13.07 27.59 11.26
N ALA A 634 -13.60 28.73 10.83
CA ALA A 634 -12.81 29.95 10.56
C ALA A 634 -12.05 30.47 11.81
N ALA A 635 -12.53 30.16 13.02
CA ALA A 635 -11.85 30.53 14.27
C ALA A 635 -10.51 29.79 14.49
N PHE A 636 -10.26 28.73 13.71
CA PHE A 636 -9.03 27.94 13.76
C PHE A 636 -8.06 28.27 12.62
N LYS A 637 -8.32 29.28 11.81
CA LYS A 637 -7.41 29.72 10.76
C LYS A 637 -6.01 30.01 11.33
N GLY A 638 -4.97 29.42 10.72
CA GLY A 638 -3.60 29.54 11.17
C GLY A 638 -3.18 28.56 12.28
N ARG A 639 -4.06 27.69 12.73
CA ARG A 639 -3.75 26.62 13.71
C ARG A 639 -4.57 25.38 13.43
N PRO A 640 -4.02 24.17 13.69
CA PRO A 640 -4.76 22.93 13.46
C PRO A 640 -5.93 22.77 14.45
N VAL A 641 -6.86 21.86 14.12
CA VAL A 641 -7.96 21.44 15.02
C VAL A 641 -8.30 19.96 14.80
N LEU A 642 -8.57 19.24 15.89
CA LEU A 642 -9.16 17.91 15.85
C LEU A 642 -10.68 18.06 15.95
N VAL A 643 -11.41 17.57 14.94
CA VAL A 643 -12.88 17.58 14.89
C VAL A 643 -13.39 16.14 15.03
N VAL A 644 -14.25 15.88 16.02
CA VAL A 644 -14.84 14.56 16.29
C VAL A 644 -16.34 14.65 16.04
N PHE A 645 -16.87 13.84 15.12
CA PHE A 645 -18.29 13.68 14.87
C PHE A 645 -18.82 12.48 15.66
N TYR A 646 -19.82 12.70 16.50
CA TYR A 646 -20.44 11.67 17.32
C TYR A 646 -21.97 11.68 17.25
N LEU A 647 -22.62 10.54 17.45
CA LEU A 647 -24.02 10.32 17.12
C LEU A 647 -24.99 10.74 18.22
N GLY A 648 -24.52 11.50 19.20
CA GLY A 648 -25.33 12.05 20.27
C GLY A 648 -25.23 11.29 21.59
N LYS A 649 -26.02 11.73 22.57
CA LYS A 649 -26.00 11.23 23.95
C LYS A 649 -26.45 9.76 24.13
N GLY A 650 -27.13 9.20 23.13
CA GLY A 650 -27.59 7.81 23.11
C GLY A 650 -26.50 6.82 22.77
N CYS A 651 -25.46 7.27 22.07
CA CYS A 651 -24.40 6.43 21.57
C CYS A 651 -23.33 6.13 22.65
N VAL A 652 -23.34 4.92 23.20
CA VAL A 652 -22.40 4.48 24.26
C VAL A 652 -20.95 4.54 23.78
N HIS A 653 -20.64 4.04 22.59
CA HIS A 653 -19.28 4.03 22.02
C HIS A 653 -18.77 5.45 21.76
N CYS A 654 -19.68 6.40 21.40
CA CYS A 654 -19.32 7.81 21.28
C CYS A 654 -18.82 8.38 22.61
N MET A 655 -19.57 8.08 23.70
CA MET A 655 -19.18 8.53 25.04
C MET A 655 -17.86 7.90 25.47
N GLU A 656 -17.60 6.65 25.13
CA GLU A 656 -16.31 5.99 25.37
C GLU A 656 -15.17 6.70 24.63
N GLN A 657 -15.38 7.07 23.35
CA GLN A 657 -14.38 7.84 22.58
C GLN A 657 -14.09 9.20 23.22
N LEU A 658 -15.13 9.98 23.53
CA LEU A 658 -14.97 11.32 24.14
C LEU A 658 -14.28 11.21 25.50
N ASN A 659 -14.63 10.22 26.31
CA ASN A 659 -13.98 9.94 27.60
C ASN A 659 -12.51 9.48 27.41
N GLY A 660 -12.18 8.80 26.33
CA GLY A 660 -10.81 8.43 25.99
C GLY A 660 -9.96 9.62 25.55
N ILE A 661 -10.59 10.61 24.89
CA ILE A 661 -9.91 11.85 24.44
C ILE A 661 -9.76 12.86 25.58
N ALA A 662 -10.75 12.98 26.48
CA ALA A 662 -10.78 13.99 27.51
C ALA A 662 -9.50 14.07 28.38
N PRO A 663 -8.91 12.97 28.87
CA PRO A 663 -7.65 13.00 29.64
C PRO A 663 -6.45 13.46 28.81
N LEU A 664 -6.52 13.36 27.48
CA LEU A 664 -5.44 13.74 26.58
C LEU A 664 -5.49 15.20 26.15
N THR A 665 -6.55 15.94 26.52
CA THR A 665 -6.78 17.33 26.06
C THR A 665 -5.59 18.25 26.34
N GLU A 666 -4.95 18.11 27.51
CA GLU A 666 -3.74 18.89 27.82
C GLU A 666 -2.56 18.52 26.90
N LYS A 667 -2.42 17.26 26.52
CA LYS A 667 -1.38 16.82 25.58
C LYS A 667 -1.63 17.38 24.18
N TYR A 668 -2.90 17.35 23.74
CA TYR A 668 -3.32 17.97 22.48
C TYR A 668 -3.10 19.50 22.49
N ALA A 669 -3.48 20.16 23.59
CA ALA A 669 -3.27 21.60 23.75
C ALA A 669 -1.76 21.98 23.71
N LYS A 670 -0.90 21.22 24.37
CA LYS A 670 0.57 21.39 24.31
C LYS A 670 1.12 21.18 22.89
N ALA A 671 0.48 20.34 22.10
CA ALA A 671 0.79 20.16 20.68
C ALA A 671 0.14 21.24 19.76
N GLY A 672 -0.56 22.23 20.33
CA GLY A 672 -1.24 23.27 19.58
C GLY A 672 -2.52 22.83 18.86
N ILE A 673 -3.10 21.69 19.24
CA ILE A 673 -4.25 21.06 18.59
C ILE A 673 -5.48 21.15 19.49
N PRO A 674 -6.32 22.21 19.41
CA PRO A 674 -7.61 22.23 20.09
C PRO A 674 -8.55 21.15 19.55
N ILE A 675 -9.49 20.73 20.36
CA ILE A 675 -10.47 19.69 20.06
C ILE A 675 -11.86 20.32 20.01
N VAL A 676 -12.69 19.87 19.07
CA VAL A 676 -14.12 20.19 18.95
C VAL A 676 -14.88 18.92 18.65
N ALA A 677 -16.00 18.67 19.35
CA ALA A 677 -16.90 17.57 19.02
C ALA A 677 -18.23 18.09 18.47
N ILE A 678 -18.73 17.47 17.41
CA ILE A 678 -19.97 17.83 16.70
C ILE A 678 -20.95 16.68 16.84
N SER A 679 -22.14 16.96 17.34
CA SER A 679 -23.20 16.00 17.64
C SER A 679 -24.39 16.10 16.70
N THR A 680 -25.12 15.00 16.57
CA THR A 680 -26.46 14.98 15.98
C THR A 680 -27.54 15.52 16.95
N ASP A 681 -27.21 15.71 18.25
CA ASP A 681 -28.13 16.28 19.23
C ASP A 681 -28.51 17.74 18.89
N THR A 682 -29.71 18.14 19.27
CA THR A 682 -30.08 19.57 19.32
C THR A 682 -29.31 20.29 20.44
N SER A 683 -29.32 21.61 20.47
CA SER A 683 -28.70 22.38 21.55
C SER A 683 -29.28 22.03 22.93
N GLU A 684 -30.58 21.77 23.00
CA GLU A 684 -31.27 21.30 24.21
C GLU A 684 -30.80 19.86 24.57
N GLY A 685 -30.68 18.97 23.57
CA GLY A 685 -30.17 17.60 23.76
C GLY A 685 -28.74 17.58 24.33
N LEU A 686 -27.88 18.49 23.89
CA LEU A 686 -26.55 18.68 24.49
C LEU A 686 -26.63 19.08 25.97
N ALA A 687 -27.55 20.01 26.32
CA ALA A 687 -27.76 20.40 27.72
C ALA A 687 -28.25 19.25 28.57
N ASP A 688 -29.12 18.38 28.08
CA ASP A 688 -29.60 17.17 28.78
C ASP A 688 -28.44 16.19 29.05
N THR A 689 -27.47 16.09 28.16
CA THR A 689 -26.27 15.27 28.35
C THR A 689 -25.48 15.76 29.57
N PHE A 690 -25.40 17.07 29.75
CA PHE A 690 -24.70 17.68 30.88
C PHE A 690 -25.42 17.46 32.21
N GLN A 691 -26.76 17.51 32.22
CA GLN A 691 -27.55 17.22 33.41
C GLN A 691 -27.40 15.77 33.90
N LYS A 692 -27.36 14.81 32.96
CA LYS A 692 -27.15 13.41 33.32
C LYS A 692 -25.74 13.10 33.82
N ALA A 693 -24.74 13.89 33.43
CA ALA A 693 -23.36 13.75 33.86
C ALA A 693 -23.04 14.51 35.15
N ALA A 694 -23.93 15.46 35.56
CA ALA A 694 -23.76 16.22 36.80
C ALA A 694 -24.13 15.37 38.02
N ALA A 695 -23.37 15.52 39.11
CA ALA A 695 -23.76 14.97 40.41
C ALA A 695 -25.04 15.62 40.92
N GLU A 696 -25.81 14.89 41.75
CA GLU A 696 -27.08 15.37 42.29
C GLU A 696 -26.88 16.70 43.06
N GLY A 697 -27.51 17.78 42.57
CA GLY A 697 -27.40 19.12 43.17
C GLY A 697 -26.35 20.05 42.53
N GLU A 698 -25.56 19.59 41.56
CA GLU A 698 -24.63 20.46 40.82
C GLU A 698 -25.25 21.03 39.55
N PRO A 699 -24.88 22.26 39.14
CA PRO A 699 -25.35 22.81 37.88
C PRO A 699 -24.82 22.02 36.68
N ALA A 700 -25.67 21.76 35.70
CA ALA A 700 -25.29 21.10 34.45
C ALA A 700 -24.17 21.87 33.72
N ARG A 701 -23.00 21.26 33.65
CA ARG A 701 -21.84 21.79 32.91
C ARG A 701 -21.39 20.78 31.88
N ASN A 702 -20.80 21.28 30.79
CA ASN A 702 -20.12 20.40 29.83
C ASN A 702 -19.08 19.55 30.58
N PRO A 703 -19.22 18.20 30.62
CA PRO A 703 -18.30 17.34 31.35
C PRO A 703 -16.95 17.19 30.65
N PHE A 704 -16.84 17.64 29.38
CA PHE A 704 -15.64 17.53 28.57
C PHE A 704 -14.87 18.86 28.54
N PRO A 705 -13.53 18.81 28.50
CA PRO A 705 -12.67 20.02 28.45
C PRO A 705 -12.61 20.67 27.05
N PHE A 706 -13.53 20.36 26.16
CA PHE A 706 -13.67 20.90 24.82
C PHE A 706 -15.15 21.17 24.47
N PRO A 707 -15.46 22.07 23.50
CA PRO A 707 -16.83 22.37 23.14
C PRO A 707 -17.52 21.20 22.43
N LEU A 708 -18.78 20.99 22.78
CA LEU A 708 -19.73 20.12 22.08
C LEU A 708 -20.70 20.99 21.28
N LEU A 709 -20.83 20.74 19.98
CA LEU A 709 -21.61 21.54 19.05
C LEU A 709 -22.77 20.74 18.46
N SER A 710 -23.89 21.42 18.18
CA SER A 710 -25.09 20.82 17.60
C SER A 710 -25.08 20.92 16.07
N ASP A 711 -25.19 19.81 15.37
CA ASP A 711 -25.54 19.68 13.95
C ASP A 711 -26.78 18.78 13.77
N ALA A 712 -27.85 19.08 14.51
CA ALA A 712 -29.11 18.29 14.48
C ALA A 712 -29.68 18.11 13.06
N GLY A 713 -29.39 19.03 12.15
CA GLY A 713 -29.75 18.92 10.72
C GLY A 713 -28.82 18.05 9.88
N GLN A 714 -27.71 17.54 10.47
CA GLN A 714 -26.70 16.72 9.81
C GLN A 714 -26.09 17.33 8.54
N THR A 715 -26.10 18.65 8.43
CA THR A 715 -25.55 19.35 7.28
C THR A 715 -24.03 19.26 7.22
N VAL A 716 -23.38 19.40 8.36
CA VAL A 716 -21.93 19.30 8.47
C VAL A 716 -21.50 17.83 8.40
N PHE A 717 -22.23 16.90 9.02
CA PHE A 717 -22.02 15.45 8.85
C PHE A 717 -21.98 15.04 7.38
N LYS A 718 -22.96 15.49 6.57
CA LYS A 718 -23.02 15.21 5.13
C LYS A 718 -21.87 15.86 4.37
N ALA A 719 -21.54 17.11 4.69
CA ALA A 719 -20.44 17.82 4.04
C ALA A 719 -19.08 17.15 4.27
N TYR A 720 -18.87 16.58 5.47
CA TYR A 720 -17.66 15.80 5.81
C TYR A 720 -17.74 14.33 5.42
N ARG A 721 -18.83 13.91 4.77
CA ARG A 721 -19.10 12.51 4.39
C ARG A 721 -19.15 11.54 5.59
N ALA A 722 -19.25 12.04 6.80
CA ALA A 722 -19.56 11.27 8.00
C ALA A 722 -21.06 10.92 8.00
N HIS A 723 -21.54 10.35 6.91
CA HIS A 723 -22.94 10.06 6.64
C HIS A 723 -23.08 8.87 5.71
N ASP A 724 -24.05 8.00 5.98
CA ASP A 724 -24.46 6.93 5.09
C ASP A 724 -25.50 7.47 4.11
N ASP A 725 -25.14 7.57 2.84
CA ASP A 725 -26.00 8.08 1.79
C ASP A 725 -27.06 7.03 1.37
N PHE A 726 -26.80 5.73 1.57
CA PHE A 726 -27.74 4.66 1.23
C PHE A 726 -28.86 4.55 2.25
N GLU A 727 -28.53 4.69 3.53
CA GLU A 727 -29.46 4.56 4.65
C GLU A 727 -29.88 5.88 5.28
N LYS A 728 -29.30 7.01 4.81
CA LYS A 728 -29.60 8.39 5.22
C LYS A 728 -29.42 8.61 6.73
N GLN A 729 -28.36 8.03 7.29
CA GLN A 729 -28.02 8.15 8.70
C GLN A 729 -26.61 8.68 8.92
N PRO A 730 -26.33 9.33 10.07
CA PRO A 730 -24.98 9.80 10.39
C PRO A 730 -24.05 8.66 10.72
N LEU A 731 -22.75 8.87 10.52
CA LEU A 731 -21.65 7.98 10.88
C LEU A 731 -20.69 8.69 11.83
N HIS A 732 -19.91 7.93 12.58
CA HIS A 732 -18.79 8.46 13.34
C HIS A 732 -17.73 9.03 12.40
N GLY A 733 -17.10 10.12 12.81
CA GLY A 733 -16.00 10.73 12.07
C GLY A 733 -14.97 11.37 12.98
N THR A 734 -13.71 11.26 12.63
CA THR A 734 -12.61 11.94 13.33
C THR A 734 -11.68 12.56 12.30
N PHE A 735 -11.39 13.85 12.40
CA PHE A 735 -10.66 14.61 11.39
C PHE A 735 -9.59 15.49 12.02
N LEU A 736 -8.35 15.40 11.49
CA LEU A 736 -7.33 16.42 11.72
C LEU A 736 -7.40 17.44 10.58
N ILE A 737 -7.64 18.70 10.92
CA ILE A 737 -7.64 19.82 10.00
C ILE A 737 -6.45 20.72 10.35
N ASP A 738 -5.61 21.06 9.35
CA ASP A 738 -4.45 21.93 9.55
C ASP A 738 -4.79 23.42 9.59
N GLY A 739 -3.79 24.26 9.87
CA GLY A 739 -3.96 25.73 9.92
C GLY A 739 -4.37 26.37 8.60
N ALA A 740 -4.15 25.69 7.47
CA ALA A 740 -4.63 26.11 6.15
C ALA A 740 -6.07 25.66 5.85
N GLY A 741 -6.70 24.95 6.79
CA GLY A 741 -8.08 24.44 6.65
C GLY A 741 -8.15 23.19 5.75
N ARG A 742 -7.11 22.34 5.74
CA ARG A 742 -7.07 21.12 4.94
C ARG A 742 -7.18 19.87 5.81
N ILE A 743 -7.90 18.86 5.34
CA ILE A 743 -8.06 17.57 6.04
C ILE A 743 -6.78 16.76 5.85
N ARG A 744 -5.95 16.69 6.90
CA ARG A 744 -4.67 15.96 6.90
C ARG A 744 -4.84 14.48 7.24
N TRP A 745 -5.84 14.16 8.04
CA TRP A 745 -6.17 12.79 8.44
C TRP A 745 -7.65 12.66 8.69
N GLN A 746 -8.21 11.49 8.43
CA GLN A 746 -9.62 11.21 8.72
C GLN A 746 -9.84 9.72 8.98
N ASP A 747 -10.85 9.46 9.79
CA ASP A 747 -11.49 8.15 9.94
C ASP A 747 -13.02 8.34 9.95
N ILE A 748 -13.73 7.54 9.15
CA ILE A 748 -15.19 7.56 9.05
C ILE A 748 -15.66 6.10 9.09
N GLY A 749 -16.56 5.77 10.02
CA GLY A 749 -17.03 4.41 10.17
C GLY A 749 -18.31 4.28 10.97
N TYR A 750 -18.83 3.05 11.03
CA TYR A 750 -19.96 2.68 11.88
C TYR A 750 -19.59 2.62 13.38
N GLU A 751 -18.30 2.54 13.68
CA GLU A 751 -17.73 2.64 15.02
C GLU A 751 -16.82 3.87 15.12
N PRO A 752 -16.71 4.51 16.28
CA PRO A 752 -15.80 5.62 16.48
C PRO A 752 -14.34 5.17 16.54
N PHE A 753 -13.42 6.06 16.18
CA PHE A 753 -11.99 5.79 16.29
C PHE A 753 -11.50 5.81 17.74
N MET A 754 -11.14 4.65 18.30
CA MET A 754 -10.88 4.47 19.74
C MET A 754 -9.41 4.62 20.16
N HIS A 755 -8.45 4.64 19.21
CA HIS A 755 -7.01 4.67 19.53
C HIS A 755 -6.49 6.11 19.66
N THR A 756 -6.95 6.82 20.68
CA THR A 756 -6.79 8.27 20.83
C THR A 756 -5.36 8.74 21.12
N GLU A 757 -4.52 7.92 21.77
CA GLU A 757 -3.09 8.22 21.99
C GLU A 757 -2.30 8.12 20.68
N TRP A 758 -2.52 7.06 19.91
CA TRP A 758 -1.93 6.93 18.60
C TRP A 758 -2.34 8.08 17.67
N LEU A 759 -3.60 8.52 17.75
CA LEU A 759 -4.09 9.65 16.96
C LEU A 759 -3.31 10.93 17.27
N LEU A 760 -3.01 11.20 18.54
CA LEU A 760 -2.18 12.35 18.93
C LEU A 760 -0.79 12.27 18.30
N GLU A 761 -0.14 11.11 18.35
CA GLU A 761 1.17 10.90 17.73
C GLU A 761 1.11 11.12 16.22
N GLU A 762 0.08 10.61 15.55
CA GLU A 762 -0.10 10.80 14.10
C GLU A 762 -0.39 12.26 13.75
N CYS A 763 -1.20 12.96 14.53
CA CYS A 763 -1.45 14.40 14.37
C CYS A 763 -0.14 15.20 14.48
N GLN A 764 0.67 14.94 15.52
CA GLN A 764 1.96 15.59 15.69
C GLN A 764 2.92 15.29 14.53
N ARG A 765 2.95 14.04 14.06
CA ARG A 765 3.77 13.63 12.92
C ARG A 765 3.37 14.40 11.65
N LEU A 766 2.08 14.44 11.32
CA LEU A 766 1.59 15.10 10.09
C LEU A 766 1.85 16.62 10.11
N LEU A 767 1.70 17.24 11.27
CA LEU A 767 1.93 18.68 11.43
C LEU A 767 3.42 19.04 11.43
N SER A 768 4.32 18.12 11.81
CA SER A 768 5.77 18.36 11.78
C SER A 768 6.35 18.56 10.37
N PHE A 769 5.61 18.20 9.31
CA PHE A 769 6.03 18.41 7.93
C PHE A 769 5.64 19.79 7.38
N GLU A 770 4.81 20.56 8.08
CA GLU A 770 4.43 21.93 7.65
C GLU A 770 5.57 22.91 7.84
N ASP A 771 6.50 22.64 8.74
CA ASP A 771 7.64 23.50 9.10
C ASP A 771 8.92 23.14 8.33
N SER A 772 8.90 22.12 7.46
CA SER A 772 10.07 21.62 6.70
C SER A 772 9.96 21.97 5.20
#